data_dd3421533e0a836a4c1ddae3bd66dddf
#
_entry.id   dd3421533e0a836a4c1ddae3bd66dddf
#
_cell.length_a   1.000
_cell.length_b   1.000
_cell.length_c   1.000
_cell.angle_alpha   90.00
_cell.angle_beta   90.00
_cell.angle_gamma   90.00
#
_symmetry.space_group_name_H-M   'P 1'
#
loop_
_entity.id
_entity.type
_entity.pdbx_description
1 polymer ?
#
loop_
_entity_poly.entity_id
_entity_poly.type
_entity_poly.pdbx_seq_one_letter_code
_entity_poly.pdbx_strand_id
1 'polypeptide(L)'
;MAGNGELSGELGKEEEDSENLFEFGDDLELNQFDGLPYSSRYYRLLQERKTLPVWKYRHEFMTLLENNQILIVSGTTKTGKSTQIPQWCAEFCLSAQYQHGVVVCSQIQRRQAVDLALRVADEMDVNIGHEIGYSIPLETCCSNDTILRYCTDDILLREMMSDPLLEQYGVVLVDQAHERTVSTDVLLGLLREVLLQRPELRLVVLSAPPTPETLLTHYGSVPRLHLEAPSAGEVIHSSSSSSESFYSALRLALEVHRSREPGDVAVFLATEQEVVCACNIITKEASRMSVSLGELLAVPMCSGHAGICPPVTESPQMSRRIFVSCSQLEDLFWSVDSIAFVIDTGVEKRLVYNPRLRASSEVIRPISKCQAEMRKQLTGSTGKCFCLYPEDVQLPAEIHPRILESNITSTALFLKRMEAAGVTHCHFINRPDPEGLMQALEELDYLAALDNDGNLSEMGIIMSELPLEPQMAKALLASCEFDCASEMLTIAAMLTAPSCFIEPPVGMLTEVMRCHMKFQHPEGDHFTLINIYNTFKRSQREPYFSQEQWCEQYYLCCAALQTADAIRSQLSDVLKRIELPISEPAFGTKTNALNIKRALLAGYFMQMARDVDGSGNYFMLLNKHVAQAHRLSAYGAKAQKLGLPEWLLFHEYSLTDNSIRTLTHISPHAFVQMAPQYFFCNLPPSESKEILQNILDRDRTGIPKAKTRPEPKTETQESEAQERCVLQ
;
A
#
# COMPACT_ATOMS: atom_id res chain seq x y z
N MET A 1 50.08 -36.17 -51.77
CA MET A 1 50.12 -37.14 -50.67
C MET A 1 49.36 -36.54 -49.55
N ALA A 2 48.10 -36.84 -49.47
CA ALA A 2 47.47 -37.77 -48.53
C ALA A 2 47.44 -37.17 -47.13
N GLY A 3 46.34 -36.95 -46.43
CA GLY A 3 45.13 -37.72 -46.44
C GLY A 3 43.95 -36.96 -45.78
N ASN A 4 42.85 -37.38 -46.20
CA ASN A 4 41.50 -37.09 -45.72
C ASN A 4 41.30 -37.58 -44.29
N GLY A 5 40.56 -36.79 -43.49
CA GLY A 5 39.95 -37.21 -42.25
C GLY A 5 38.56 -36.63 -42.20
N GLU A 6 37.58 -37.43 -42.50
CA GLU A 6 36.14 -37.21 -42.41
C GLU A 6 35.73 -36.90 -40.96
N LEU A 7 35.00 -35.82 -40.76
CA LEU A 7 34.09 -35.66 -39.64
C LEU A 7 32.69 -35.34 -40.21
N SER A 8 32.01 -36.41 -40.53
CA SER A 8 30.55 -36.43 -40.77
C SER A 8 29.87 -36.67 -39.42
N GLY A 9 28.80 -35.95 -39.17
CA GLY A 9 27.84 -36.36 -38.17
C GLY A 9 27.33 -35.23 -37.31
N GLU A 10 26.01 -35.01 -37.43
CA GLU A 10 25.11 -34.19 -36.58
C GLU A 10 24.85 -32.76 -37.03
N LEU A 11 24.33 -32.61 -38.22
CA LEU A 11 23.49 -31.51 -38.66
C LEU A 11 22.31 -32.12 -39.46
N GLY A 12 21.30 -32.58 -38.75
CA GLY A 12 20.20 -33.22 -39.40
C GLY A 12 19.08 -33.62 -38.45
N LYS A 13 18.59 -32.69 -37.61
CA LYS A 13 17.33 -32.87 -36.85
C LYS A 13 16.54 -31.60 -36.60
N GLU A 14 16.95 -30.44 -37.08
CA GLU A 14 16.20 -29.20 -36.92
C GLU A 14 15.49 -28.70 -38.18
N GLU A 15 15.59 -29.39 -39.29
CA GLU A 15 14.93 -28.98 -40.56
C GLU A 15 13.64 -29.75 -40.89
N GLU A 16 13.24 -30.75 -40.10
CA GLU A 16 11.96 -31.47 -40.38
C GLU A 16 10.74 -30.88 -39.68
N ASP A 17 10.91 -29.96 -38.70
CA ASP A 17 9.78 -29.28 -38.05
C ASP A 17 9.34 -27.98 -38.73
N SER A 18 10.06 -27.52 -39.77
CA SER A 18 9.71 -26.27 -40.47
C SER A 18 8.85 -26.48 -41.73
N GLU A 19 8.68 -27.69 -42.22
CA GLU A 19 7.86 -27.94 -43.41
C GLU A 19 6.39 -28.29 -43.17
N ASN A 20 5.96 -28.48 -41.91
CA ASN A 20 4.55 -28.68 -41.56
C ASN A 20 3.78 -27.40 -41.17
N LEU A 21 4.40 -26.23 -41.37
CA LEU A 21 3.80 -24.93 -40.96
C LEU A 21 3.07 -24.23 -42.14
N PHE A 22 3.03 -24.81 -43.34
CA PHE A 22 2.46 -24.18 -44.53
C PHE A 22 1.29 -24.95 -45.22
N GLU A 23 0.56 -25.75 -44.45
CA GLU A 23 -0.71 -26.34 -44.92
C GLU A 23 -1.93 -25.83 -44.16
N PHE A 24 -1.96 -24.55 -43.78
CA PHE A 24 -3.20 -23.88 -43.44
C PHE A 24 -3.58 -22.97 -44.60
N GLY A 25 -4.71 -23.34 -45.24
CA GLY A 25 -5.24 -22.62 -46.38
C GLY A 25 -5.56 -21.16 -46.10
N ASP A 26 -5.82 -20.41 -47.15
CA ASP A 26 -5.96 -18.96 -47.30
C ASP A 26 -6.93 -18.21 -46.38
N ASP A 27 -7.44 -18.78 -45.26
CA ASP A 27 -8.27 -18.15 -44.24
C ASP A 27 -7.49 -18.04 -42.93
N LEU A 28 -6.49 -17.14 -42.88
CA LEU A 28 -5.89 -16.70 -41.60
C LEU A 28 -6.98 -16.02 -40.77
N GLU A 29 -7.33 -16.63 -39.64
CA GLU A 29 -8.27 -16.02 -38.66
C GLU A 29 -7.68 -14.71 -38.17
N LEU A 30 -8.40 -13.59 -38.41
CA LEU A 30 -7.97 -12.28 -38.00
C LEU A 30 -8.42 -11.99 -36.57
N ASN A 31 -7.53 -11.39 -35.81
CA ASN A 31 -7.87 -10.87 -34.48
C ASN A 31 -8.95 -9.79 -34.59
N GLN A 32 -10.04 -9.98 -33.89
CA GLN A 32 -11.19 -9.06 -33.92
C GLN A 32 -10.92 -7.68 -33.33
N PHE A 33 -9.83 -7.52 -32.58
CA PHE A 33 -9.50 -6.27 -31.88
C PHE A 33 -8.54 -5.37 -32.68
N ASP A 34 -7.54 -5.93 -33.36
CA ASP A 34 -6.55 -5.16 -34.12
C ASP A 34 -6.56 -5.46 -35.63
N GLY A 35 -7.30 -6.48 -36.04
CA GLY A 35 -7.42 -6.88 -37.44
C GLY A 35 -6.20 -7.61 -38.01
N LEU A 36 -5.21 -7.97 -37.20
CA LEU A 36 -4.02 -8.71 -37.61
C LEU A 36 -4.22 -10.22 -37.49
N PRO A 37 -3.49 -11.04 -38.26
CA PRO A 37 -3.52 -12.51 -38.12
C PRO A 37 -2.99 -12.93 -36.74
N TYR A 38 -3.65 -13.91 -36.11
CA TYR A 38 -3.19 -14.46 -34.84
C TYR A 38 -1.82 -15.14 -34.94
N SER A 39 -0.96 -14.90 -33.92
CA SER A 39 0.35 -15.55 -33.82
C SER A 39 0.26 -17.04 -33.41
N SER A 40 1.30 -17.79 -33.63
CA SER A 40 1.40 -19.19 -33.15
C SER A 40 1.39 -19.26 -31.60
N ARG A 41 1.87 -18.18 -30.91
CA ARG A 41 1.82 -18.04 -29.46
C ARG A 41 0.39 -17.96 -28.94
N TYR A 42 -0.48 -17.24 -29.65
CA TYR A 42 -1.91 -17.14 -29.32
C TYR A 42 -2.56 -18.52 -29.25
N TYR A 43 -2.39 -19.35 -30.25
CA TYR A 43 -3.02 -20.69 -30.29
C TYR A 43 -2.52 -21.60 -29.15
N ARG A 44 -1.25 -21.50 -28.77
CA ARG A 44 -0.71 -22.21 -27.60
C ARG A 44 -1.37 -21.71 -26.30
N LEU A 45 -1.40 -20.40 -26.08
CA LEU A 45 -2.04 -19.81 -24.92
C LEU A 45 -3.54 -20.08 -24.89
N LEU A 46 -4.21 -20.13 -26.04
CA LEU A 46 -5.62 -20.50 -26.14
C LEU A 46 -5.89 -21.92 -25.63
N GLN A 47 -5.00 -22.86 -25.91
CA GLN A 47 -5.12 -24.22 -25.38
C GLN A 47 -4.98 -24.23 -23.86
N GLU A 48 -4.01 -23.51 -23.31
CA GLU A 48 -3.86 -23.33 -21.83
C GLU A 48 -5.12 -22.73 -21.22
N ARG A 49 -5.64 -21.63 -21.79
CA ARG A 49 -6.87 -20.93 -21.36
C ARG A 49 -8.08 -21.85 -21.31
N LYS A 50 -8.22 -22.74 -22.31
CA LYS A 50 -9.32 -23.72 -22.38
C LYS A 50 -9.30 -24.74 -21.24
N THR A 51 -8.15 -24.95 -20.59
CA THR A 51 -8.03 -25.84 -19.44
C THR A 51 -8.43 -25.18 -18.11
N LEU A 52 -8.54 -23.84 -18.07
CA LEU A 52 -8.89 -23.12 -16.86
C LEU A 52 -10.33 -23.45 -16.40
N PRO A 53 -10.55 -23.59 -15.08
CA PRO A 53 -11.88 -23.89 -14.53
C PRO A 53 -12.99 -22.95 -15.00
N VAL A 54 -12.68 -21.65 -15.16
CA VAL A 54 -13.65 -20.65 -15.59
C VAL A 54 -14.16 -20.88 -17.01
N TRP A 55 -13.39 -21.53 -17.88
CA TRP A 55 -13.71 -21.66 -19.31
C TRP A 55 -15.02 -22.38 -19.59
N LYS A 56 -15.36 -23.38 -18.78
CA LYS A 56 -16.64 -24.13 -18.93
C LYS A 56 -17.87 -23.26 -18.66
N TYR A 57 -17.71 -22.13 -17.97
CA TYR A 57 -18.79 -21.20 -17.63
C TYR A 57 -18.93 -20.02 -18.60
N ARG A 58 -18.10 -19.97 -19.69
CA ARG A 58 -18.10 -18.81 -20.60
C ARG A 58 -19.47 -18.50 -21.19
N HIS A 59 -20.19 -19.50 -21.68
CA HIS A 59 -21.53 -19.31 -22.27
C HIS A 59 -22.53 -18.80 -21.23
N GLU A 60 -22.54 -19.40 -20.04
CA GLU A 60 -23.41 -18.98 -18.95
C GLU A 60 -23.09 -17.55 -18.52
N PHE A 61 -21.79 -17.21 -18.36
CA PHE A 61 -21.37 -15.86 -18.04
C PHE A 61 -21.85 -14.83 -19.05
N MET A 62 -21.65 -15.08 -20.35
CA MET A 62 -22.08 -14.16 -21.40
C MET A 62 -23.60 -13.96 -21.39
N THR A 63 -24.36 -15.02 -21.22
CA THR A 63 -25.83 -14.94 -21.10
C THR A 63 -26.27 -14.14 -19.87
N LEU A 64 -25.59 -14.33 -18.75
CA LEU A 64 -25.87 -13.55 -17.52
C LEU A 64 -25.52 -12.08 -17.69
N LEU A 65 -24.38 -11.76 -18.33
CA LEU A 65 -23.93 -10.39 -18.57
C LEU A 65 -24.88 -9.61 -19.51
N GLU A 66 -25.40 -10.28 -20.54
CA GLU A 66 -26.39 -9.69 -21.47
C GLU A 66 -27.68 -9.31 -20.76
N ASN A 67 -28.18 -10.17 -19.88
CA ASN A 67 -29.50 -10.05 -19.28
C ASN A 67 -29.53 -9.32 -17.92
N ASN A 68 -28.38 -9.05 -17.32
CA ASN A 68 -28.31 -8.47 -15.99
C ASN A 68 -27.32 -7.30 -15.93
N GLN A 69 -27.65 -6.30 -15.13
CA GLN A 69 -26.81 -5.13 -14.92
C GLN A 69 -25.65 -5.44 -13.94
N ILE A 70 -25.88 -6.33 -12.97
CA ILE A 70 -24.91 -6.69 -11.93
C ILE A 70 -24.74 -8.21 -11.92
N LEU A 71 -23.51 -8.67 -11.83
CA LEU A 71 -23.16 -10.08 -11.74
C LEU A 71 -22.05 -10.28 -10.70
N ILE A 72 -22.22 -11.26 -9.82
CA ILE A 72 -21.19 -11.66 -8.86
C ILE A 72 -20.60 -13.00 -9.28
N VAL A 73 -19.27 -13.03 -9.47
CA VAL A 73 -18.53 -14.25 -9.82
C VAL A 73 -17.62 -14.63 -8.67
N SER A 74 -17.78 -15.84 -8.16
CA SER A 74 -17.01 -16.36 -7.04
C SER A 74 -16.12 -17.51 -7.48
N GLY A 75 -14.83 -17.42 -7.21
CA GLY A 75 -13.85 -18.46 -7.52
C GLY A 75 -12.54 -18.27 -6.77
N THR A 76 -11.86 -19.37 -6.46
CA THR A 76 -10.56 -19.35 -5.80
C THR A 76 -9.45 -18.86 -6.72
N THR A 77 -8.23 -18.74 -6.21
CA THR A 77 -7.02 -18.43 -6.99
C THR A 77 -6.83 -19.48 -8.08
N LYS A 78 -6.23 -19.09 -9.22
CA LYS A 78 -5.95 -19.96 -10.39
C LYS A 78 -7.19 -20.51 -11.13
N THR A 79 -8.39 -20.04 -10.83
CA THR A 79 -9.60 -20.40 -11.62
C THR A 79 -9.65 -19.70 -12.98
N GLY A 80 -8.87 -18.64 -13.18
CA GLY A 80 -8.83 -17.83 -14.39
C GLY A 80 -9.83 -16.66 -14.41
N LYS A 81 -10.51 -16.36 -13.29
CA LYS A 81 -11.50 -15.27 -13.22
C LYS A 81 -10.91 -13.91 -13.63
N SER A 82 -9.75 -13.54 -13.10
CA SER A 82 -9.12 -12.22 -13.29
C SER A 82 -8.48 -12.03 -14.66
N THR A 83 -8.22 -13.11 -15.41
CA THR A 83 -7.68 -13.06 -16.79
C THR A 83 -8.76 -13.23 -17.83
N GLN A 84 -9.67 -14.21 -17.70
CA GLN A 84 -10.63 -14.56 -18.75
C GLN A 84 -11.90 -13.68 -18.73
N ILE A 85 -12.44 -13.38 -17.56
CA ILE A 85 -13.69 -12.62 -17.45
C ILE A 85 -13.54 -11.20 -18.01
N PRO A 86 -12.46 -10.44 -17.75
CA PRO A 86 -12.27 -9.14 -18.39
C PRO A 86 -12.19 -9.19 -19.90
N GLN A 87 -11.59 -10.24 -20.49
CA GLN A 87 -11.54 -10.45 -21.94
C GLN A 87 -12.94 -10.69 -22.51
N TRP A 88 -13.76 -11.50 -21.86
CA TRP A 88 -15.15 -11.73 -22.29
C TRP A 88 -16.01 -10.47 -22.17
N CYS A 89 -15.74 -9.60 -21.18
CA CYS A 89 -16.37 -8.30 -21.11
C CYS A 89 -15.94 -7.39 -22.28
N ALA A 90 -14.68 -7.47 -22.73
CA ALA A 90 -14.21 -6.74 -23.90
C ALA A 90 -14.87 -7.26 -25.18
N GLU A 91 -15.04 -8.57 -25.33
CA GLU A 91 -15.82 -9.19 -26.43
C GLU A 91 -17.29 -8.73 -26.42
N PHE A 92 -17.90 -8.64 -25.24
CA PHE A 92 -19.26 -8.11 -25.05
C PHE A 92 -19.35 -6.66 -25.52
N CYS A 93 -18.44 -5.77 -25.10
CA CYS A 93 -18.42 -4.38 -25.55
C CYS A 93 -18.15 -4.28 -27.07
N LEU A 94 -17.29 -5.11 -27.63
CA LEU A 94 -17.05 -5.17 -29.07
C LEU A 94 -18.31 -5.57 -29.84
N SER A 95 -19.08 -6.54 -29.36
CA SER A 95 -20.35 -6.96 -29.99
C SER A 95 -21.38 -5.82 -30.07
N ALA A 96 -21.33 -4.90 -29.11
CA ALA A 96 -22.12 -3.66 -29.08
C ALA A 96 -21.40 -2.49 -29.80
N GLN A 97 -20.30 -2.74 -30.52
CA GLN A 97 -19.48 -1.72 -31.20
C GLN A 97 -19.05 -0.57 -30.26
N TYR A 98 -18.78 -0.90 -29.00
CA TYR A 98 -18.42 0.06 -27.91
C TYR A 98 -19.42 1.20 -27.71
N GLN A 99 -20.68 1.02 -28.11
CA GLN A 99 -21.72 2.05 -27.99
C GLN A 99 -21.90 2.56 -26.57
N HIS A 100 -21.65 1.69 -25.54
CA HIS A 100 -21.79 2.02 -24.13
C HIS A 100 -20.45 2.27 -23.43
N GLY A 101 -19.34 2.17 -24.17
CA GLY A 101 -17.99 2.36 -23.67
C GLY A 101 -17.12 1.12 -23.64
N VAL A 102 -15.94 1.25 -23.04
CA VAL A 102 -14.91 0.22 -22.92
C VAL A 102 -14.96 -0.48 -21.56
N VAL A 103 -13.98 -1.33 -21.28
CA VAL A 103 -13.93 -2.13 -20.04
C VAL A 103 -12.86 -1.61 -19.11
N VAL A 104 -13.17 -1.51 -17.82
CA VAL A 104 -12.18 -1.30 -16.76
C VAL A 104 -12.25 -2.43 -15.74
N CYS A 105 -11.08 -2.93 -15.32
CA CYS A 105 -10.94 -3.95 -14.28
C CYS A 105 -10.10 -3.37 -13.13
N SER A 106 -10.73 -3.12 -11.99
CA SER A 106 -10.05 -2.59 -10.83
C SER A 106 -9.39 -3.71 -10.01
N GLN A 107 -8.20 -3.41 -9.49
CA GLN A 107 -7.36 -4.31 -8.71
C GLN A 107 -6.92 -3.62 -7.43
N ILE A 108 -6.70 -4.37 -6.36
CA ILE A 108 -6.23 -3.79 -5.10
C ILE A 108 -4.75 -3.42 -5.18
N GLN A 109 -3.96 -4.20 -5.90
CA GLN A 109 -2.50 -4.07 -5.92
C GLN A 109 -1.98 -3.60 -7.27
N ARG A 110 -1.04 -2.62 -7.24
CA ARG A 110 -0.36 -2.07 -8.42
C ARG A 110 0.26 -3.15 -9.29
N ARG A 111 1.06 -4.04 -8.69
CA ARG A 111 1.77 -5.08 -9.40
C ARG A 111 0.81 -6.02 -10.11
N GLN A 112 -0.26 -6.42 -9.45
CA GLN A 112 -1.25 -7.32 -10.03
C GLN A 112 -1.96 -6.69 -11.23
N ALA A 113 -2.29 -5.38 -11.16
CA ALA A 113 -2.87 -4.67 -12.30
C ALA A 113 -1.94 -4.71 -13.53
N VAL A 114 -0.64 -4.49 -13.32
CA VAL A 114 0.36 -4.56 -14.41
C VAL A 114 0.54 -5.98 -14.93
N ASP A 115 0.78 -6.94 -14.05
CA ASP A 115 1.04 -8.34 -14.43
C ASP A 115 -0.17 -8.95 -15.17
N LEU A 116 -1.40 -8.66 -14.74
CA LEU A 116 -2.62 -9.10 -15.42
C LEU A 116 -2.79 -8.44 -16.79
N ALA A 117 -2.52 -7.13 -16.90
CA ALA A 117 -2.59 -6.42 -18.18
C ALA A 117 -1.62 -7.01 -19.18
N LEU A 118 -0.37 -7.25 -18.78
CA LEU A 118 0.66 -7.89 -19.62
C LEU A 118 0.25 -9.30 -20.05
N ARG A 119 -0.24 -10.11 -19.10
CA ARG A 119 -0.70 -11.48 -19.39
C ARG A 119 -1.89 -11.49 -20.35
N VAL A 120 -2.86 -10.61 -20.14
CA VAL A 120 -4.05 -10.54 -20.99
C VAL A 120 -3.73 -10.00 -22.38
N ALA A 121 -2.80 -9.06 -22.51
CA ALA A 121 -2.31 -8.61 -23.81
C ALA A 121 -1.69 -9.78 -24.61
N ASP A 122 -0.84 -10.59 -23.96
CA ASP A 122 -0.29 -11.81 -24.55
C ASP A 122 -1.39 -12.83 -24.95
N GLU A 123 -2.40 -13.03 -24.10
CA GLU A 123 -3.49 -13.98 -24.34
C GLU A 123 -4.45 -13.55 -25.45
N MET A 124 -4.62 -12.24 -25.64
CA MET A 124 -5.44 -11.67 -26.70
C MET A 124 -4.64 -11.38 -27.98
N ASP A 125 -3.33 -11.58 -27.94
CA ASP A 125 -2.39 -11.32 -29.03
C ASP A 125 -2.47 -9.87 -29.54
N VAL A 126 -2.45 -8.91 -28.61
CA VAL A 126 -2.53 -7.47 -28.85
C VAL A 126 -1.42 -6.73 -28.11
N ASN A 127 -1.22 -5.46 -28.45
CA ASN A 127 -0.14 -4.67 -27.87
C ASN A 127 -0.54 -4.03 -26.55
N ILE A 128 0.33 -4.17 -25.54
CA ILE A 128 0.19 -3.42 -24.29
C ILE A 128 0.34 -1.91 -24.54
N GLY A 129 -0.53 -1.11 -23.94
CA GLY A 129 -0.59 0.34 -24.12
C GLY A 129 -1.48 0.77 -25.29
N HIS A 130 -1.95 -0.17 -26.12
CA HIS A 130 -2.94 0.05 -27.17
C HIS A 130 -4.28 -0.57 -26.76
N GLU A 131 -4.63 -1.74 -27.28
CA GLU A 131 -5.92 -2.40 -26.99
C GLU A 131 -6.07 -2.78 -25.52
N ILE A 132 -4.98 -3.21 -24.90
CA ILE A 132 -4.90 -3.50 -23.46
C ILE A 132 -3.97 -2.50 -22.80
N GLY A 133 -4.39 -1.96 -21.67
CA GLY A 133 -3.57 -1.02 -20.93
C GLY A 133 -3.72 -1.18 -19.41
N TYR A 134 -2.89 -0.44 -18.69
CA TYR A 134 -3.00 -0.33 -17.23
C TYR A 134 -2.80 1.11 -16.77
N SER A 135 -3.39 1.44 -15.62
CA SER A 135 -3.23 2.72 -14.96
C SER A 135 -3.11 2.49 -13.45
N ILE A 136 -1.94 2.79 -12.92
CA ILE A 136 -1.63 2.65 -11.51
C ILE A 136 -1.05 3.97 -10.98
N PRO A 137 -1.01 4.22 -9.68
CA PRO A 137 -0.37 5.40 -9.15
C PRO A 137 1.06 5.56 -9.68
N LEU A 138 1.37 6.74 -10.25
CA LEU A 138 2.63 7.17 -10.86
C LEU A 138 2.92 6.59 -12.26
N GLU A 139 2.13 5.66 -12.76
CA GLU A 139 2.40 5.03 -14.05
C GLU A 139 1.10 4.73 -14.81
N THR A 140 1.07 5.12 -16.07
CA THR A 140 -0.07 4.83 -16.97
C THR A 140 0.47 4.37 -18.31
N CYS A 141 -0.02 3.23 -18.78
CA CYS A 141 0.28 2.66 -20.09
C CYS A 141 -1.04 2.39 -20.82
N CYS A 142 -1.64 3.43 -21.34
CA CYS A 142 -2.92 3.41 -22.06
C CYS A 142 -2.88 4.40 -23.21
N SER A 143 -3.71 4.18 -24.21
CA SER A 143 -3.98 5.10 -25.32
C SER A 143 -5.48 5.33 -25.48
N ASN A 144 -5.86 6.13 -26.48
CA ASN A 144 -7.27 6.31 -26.82
C ASN A 144 -7.92 5.05 -27.44
N ASP A 145 -7.09 4.10 -27.88
CA ASP A 145 -7.52 2.84 -28.49
C ASP A 145 -7.66 1.71 -27.45
N THR A 146 -7.41 2.02 -26.16
CA THR A 146 -7.49 1.03 -25.10
C THR A 146 -8.93 0.61 -24.85
N ILE A 147 -9.21 -0.68 -25.05
CA ILE A 147 -10.54 -1.28 -24.91
C ILE A 147 -10.74 -2.00 -23.58
N LEU A 148 -9.65 -2.48 -22.97
CA LEU A 148 -9.62 -3.07 -21.64
C LEU A 148 -8.47 -2.48 -20.84
N ARG A 149 -8.80 -1.83 -19.73
CA ARG A 149 -7.85 -1.21 -18.82
C ARG A 149 -7.86 -1.85 -17.45
N TYR A 150 -6.71 -2.27 -16.98
CA TYR A 150 -6.51 -2.64 -15.59
C TYR A 150 -6.05 -1.42 -14.80
N CYS A 151 -6.63 -1.19 -13.63
CA CYS A 151 -6.25 -0.06 -12.78
C CYS A 151 -6.33 -0.45 -11.30
N THR A 152 -5.79 0.39 -10.41
CA THR A 152 -6.06 0.23 -8.98
C THR A 152 -7.37 0.92 -8.58
N ASP A 153 -8.01 0.43 -7.51
CA ASP A 153 -9.25 1.01 -6.97
C ASP A 153 -9.11 2.52 -6.73
N ASP A 154 -7.96 2.97 -6.21
CA ASP A 154 -7.69 4.38 -5.94
C ASP A 154 -7.67 5.24 -7.20
N ILE A 155 -7.15 4.71 -8.31
CA ILE A 155 -7.14 5.41 -9.60
C ILE A 155 -8.57 5.56 -10.13
N LEU A 156 -9.38 4.50 -10.05
CA LEU A 156 -10.76 4.54 -10.51
C LEU A 156 -11.61 5.50 -9.64
N LEU A 157 -11.43 5.50 -8.32
CA LEU A 157 -12.06 6.46 -7.42
C LEU A 157 -11.64 7.90 -7.76
N ARG A 158 -10.36 8.13 -8.04
CA ARG A 158 -9.88 9.46 -8.44
C ARG A 158 -10.47 9.91 -9.77
N GLU A 159 -10.66 9.01 -10.71
CA GLU A 159 -11.29 9.28 -12.00
C GLU A 159 -12.77 9.70 -11.82
N MET A 160 -13.50 9.11 -10.87
CA MET A 160 -14.85 9.51 -10.51
C MET A 160 -14.95 10.96 -10.02
N MET A 161 -13.86 11.60 -9.57
CA MET A 161 -13.90 13.02 -9.19
C MET A 161 -14.10 13.95 -10.40
N SER A 162 -13.64 13.53 -11.57
CA SER A 162 -13.80 14.28 -12.84
C SER A 162 -14.92 13.72 -13.72
N ASP A 163 -15.17 12.43 -13.68
CA ASP A 163 -16.26 11.72 -14.35
C ASP A 163 -17.05 10.87 -13.35
N PRO A 164 -17.97 11.46 -12.57
CA PRO A 164 -18.69 10.79 -11.50
C PRO A 164 -19.52 9.60 -11.95
N LEU A 165 -19.95 9.60 -13.21
CA LEU A 165 -20.77 8.55 -13.80
C LEU A 165 -19.96 7.52 -14.59
N LEU A 166 -18.64 7.69 -14.71
CA LEU A 166 -17.75 6.79 -15.45
C LEU A 166 -18.24 6.57 -16.90
N GLU A 167 -18.60 7.66 -17.60
CA GLU A 167 -19.29 7.63 -18.89
C GLU A 167 -18.51 6.87 -19.98
N GLN A 168 -17.19 6.83 -19.90
CA GLN A 168 -16.34 6.12 -20.84
C GLN A 168 -16.42 4.58 -20.76
N TYR A 169 -17.01 4.02 -19.67
CA TYR A 169 -17.07 2.58 -19.46
C TYR A 169 -18.44 2.00 -19.72
N GLY A 170 -18.46 0.86 -20.41
CA GLY A 170 -19.65 0.00 -20.58
C GLY A 170 -19.69 -1.13 -19.56
N VAL A 171 -18.51 -1.59 -19.12
CA VAL A 171 -18.38 -2.62 -18.07
C VAL A 171 -17.31 -2.20 -17.06
N VAL A 172 -17.67 -2.23 -15.80
CA VAL A 172 -16.75 -2.06 -14.67
C VAL A 172 -16.62 -3.41 -13.95
N LEU A 173 -15.40 -3.89 -13.82
CA LEU A 173 -15.09 -5.07 -13.01
C LEU A 173 -14.39 -4.62 -11.73
N VAL A 174 -14.85 -5.11 -10.59
CA VAL A 174 -14.17 -4.93 -9.29
C VAL A 174 -13.68 -6.29 -8.84
N ASP A 175 -12.36 -6.48 -8.92
CA ASP A 175 -11.73 -7.74 -8.53
C ASP A 175 -11.35 -7.75 -7.05
N GLN A 176 -11.20 -8.95 -6.49
CA GLN A 176 -10.82 -9.17 -5.09
C GLN A 176 -11.75 -8.50 -4.06
N ALA A 177 -13.05 -8.39 -4.37
CA ALA A 177 -14.04 -7.74 -3.49
C ALA A 177 -14.14 -8.37 -2.08
N HIS A 178 -13.67 -9.61 -1.91
CA HIS A 178 -13.60 -10.31 -0.62
C HIS A 178 -12.55 -9.75 0.35
N GLU A 179 -11.54 -9.01 -0.15
CA GLU A 179 -10.49 -8.40 0.68
C GLU A 179 -10.99 -7.21 1.50
N ARG A 180 -12.12 -6.64 1.14
CA ARG A 180 -12.82 -5.59 1.89
C ARG A 180 -11.92 -4.42 2.25
N THR A 181 -11.10 -3.93 1.29
CA THR A 181 -10.33 -2.69 1.47
C THR A 181 -11.25 -1.48 1.55
N VAL A 182 -10.78 -0.38 2.11
CA VAL A 182 -11.58 0.86 2.18
C VAL A 182 -11.94 1.35 0.78
N SER A 183 -10.97 1.38 -0.13
CA SER A 183 -11.18 1.84 -1.51
C SER A 183 -12.16 0.96 -2.27
N THR A 184 -12.05 -0.37 -2.12
CA THR A 184 -12.98 -1.32 -2.76
C THR A 184 -14.40 -1.16 -2.23
N ASP A 185 -14.58 -1.05 -0.90
CA ASP A 185 -15.91 -0.88 -0.28
C ASP A 185 -16.55 0.45 -0.67
N VAL A 186 -15.78 1.54 -0.74
CA VAL A 186 -16.25 2.85 -1.18
C VAL A 186 -16.63 2.82 -2.68
N LEU A 187 -15.78 2.21 -3.51
CA LEU A 187 -16.05 2.06 -4.95
C LEU A 187 -17.35 1.30 -5.20
N LEU A 188 -17.54 0.16 -4.56
CA LEU A 188 -18.78 -0.63 -4.65
C LEU A 188 -19.98 0.15 -4.16
N GLY A 189 -19.82 0.93 -3.09
CA GLY A 189 -20.89 1.77 -2.55
C GLY A 189 -21.31 2.91 -3.49
N LEU A 190 -20.37 3.55 -4.18
CA LEU A 190 -20.63 4.61 -5.16
C LEU A 190 -21.18 4.03 -6.48
N LEU A 191 -20.64 2.90 -6.94
CA LEU A 191 -21.11 2.24 -8.16
C LEU A 191 -22.60 1.87 -8.07
N ARG A 192 -23.11 1.58 -6.88
CA ARG A 192 -24.55 1.34 -6.70
C ARG A 192 -25.41 2.55 -7.11
N GLU A 193 -24.98 3.75 -6.79
CA GLU A 193 -25.66 4.99 -7.19
C GLU A 193 -25.50 5.25 -8.69
N VAL A 194 -24.30 5.02 -9.24
CA VAL A 194 -24.02 5.17 -10.68
C VAL A 194 -24.89 4.23 -11.51
N LEU A 195 -25.05 2.98 -11.07
CA LEU A 195 -25.89 1.98 -11.76
C LEU A 195 -27.37 2.36 -11.81
N LEU A 196 -27.87 3.11 -10.84
CA LEU A 196 -29.24 3.64 -10.87
C LEU A 196 -29.43 4.72 -11.94
N GLN A 197 -28.37 5.48 -12.22
CA GLN A 197 -28.38 6.56 -13.21
C GLN A 197 -27.99 6.09 -14.61
N ARG A 198 -27.26 4.97 -14.72
CA ARG A 198 -26.76 4.37 -15.97
C ARG A 198 -27.24 2.94 -16.16
N PRO A 199 -28.46 2.72 -16.70
CA PRO A 199 -28.99 1.35 -16.91
C PRO A 199 -28.17 0.49 -17.87
N GLU A 200 -27.42 1.12 -18.80
CA GLU A 200 -26.56 0.44 -19.77
C GLU A 200 -25.25 -0.06 -19.16
N LEU A 201 -24.77 0.54 -18.07
CA LEU A 201 -23.54 0.13 -17.41
C LEU A 201 -23.69 -1.27 -16.79
N ARG A 202 -22.68 -2.11 -16.96
CA ARG A 202 -22.59 -3.43 -16.33
C ARG A 202 -21.54 -3.43 -15.21
N LEU A 203 -21.88 -4.04 -14.09
CA LEU A 203 -20.95 -4.25 -12.97
C LEU A 203 -20.71 -5.75 -12.79
N VAL A 204 -19.47 -6.16 -12.83
CA VAL A 204 -19.03 -7.53 -12.51
C VAL A 204 -18.16 -7.50 -11.26
N VAL A 205 -18.61 -8.16 -10.21
CA VAL A 205 -17.86 -8.25 -8.94
C VAL A 205 -17.21 -9.63 -8.86
N LEU A 206 -15.88 -9.65 -8.82
CA LEU A 206 -15.09 -10.87 -8.67
C LEU A 206 -14.70 -11.05 -7.20
N SER A 207 -14.96 -12.22 -6.66
CA SER A 207 -14.76 -12.54 -5.25
C SER A 207 -14.18 -13.93 -5.06
N ALA A 208 -13.70 -14.24 -3.85
CA ALA A 208 -13.34 -15.59 -3.45
C ALA A 208 -14.47 -16.23 -2.62
N PRO A 209 -14.60 -17.58 -2.64
CA PRO A 209 -15.54 -18.30 -1.79
C PRO A 209 -15.02 -18.44 -0.33
N PRO A 210 -15.88 -18.46 0.69
CA PRO A 210 -17.31 -18.15 0.58
C PRO A 210 -17.54 -16.67 0.29
N THR A 211 -18.44 -16.38 -0.66
CA THR A 211 -18.75 -14.97 -0.98
C THR A 211 -19.39 -14.31 0.24
N PRO A 212 -18.91 -13.14 0.66
CA PRO A 212 -19.44 -12.43 1.82
C PRO A 212 -20.96 -12.21 1.73
N GLU A 213 -21.71 -12.59 2.75
CA GLU A 213 -23.17 -12.43 2.77
C GLU A 213 -23.55 -10.96 2.73
N THR A 214 -22.76 -10.11 3.34
CA THR A 214 -22.90 -8.66 3.31
C THR A 214 -22.80 -8.10 1.90
N LEU A 215 -21.90 -8.60 1.06
CA LEU A 215 -21.76 -8.23 -0.34
C LEU A 215 -23.00 -8.69 -1.17
N LEU A 216 -23.51 -9.89 -0.87
CA LEU A 216 -24.67 -10.44 -1.55
C LEU A 216 -25.95 -9.64 -1.23
N THR A 217 -26.12 -9.24 0.01
CA THR A 217 -27.30 -8.45 0.44
C THR A 217 -27.22 -7.00 -0.02
N HIS A 218 -26.04 -6.47 -0.23
CA HIS A 218 -25.81 -5.09 -0.66
C HIS A 218 -26.48 -4.77 -2.01
N TYR A 219 -26.35 -5.66 -2.97
CA TYR A 219 -26.96 -5.49 -4.31
C TYR A 219 -28.33 -6.20 -4.46
N GLY A 220 -28.79 -6.89 -3.43
CA GLY A 220 -30.05 -7.63 -3.46
C GLY A 220 -29.96 -8.94 -4.24
N SER A 221 -31.06 -9.31 -4.91
CA SER A 221 -31.15 -10.59 -5.63
C SER A 221 -30.47 -10.50 -7.00
N VAL A 222 -29.13 -10.55 -7.03
CA VAL A 222 -28.33 -10.56 -8.25
C VAL A 222 -27.88 -11.98 -8.62
N PRO A 223 -27.72 -12.29 -9.92
CA PRO A 223 -27.20 -13.59 -10.35
C PRO A 223 -25.78 -13.82 -9.82
N ARG A 224 -25.51 -15.08 -9.52
CA ARG A 224 -24.22 -15.53 -8.98
C ARG A 224 -23.69 -16.66 -9.82
N LEU A 225 -22.44 -16.53 -10.23
CA LEU A 225 -21.72 -17.58 -10.90
C LEU A 225 -20.65 -18.12 -9.95
N HIS A 226 -20.76 -19.38 -9.56
CA HIS A 226 -19.78 -20.02 -8.72
C HIS A 226 -18.87 -20.91 -9.57
N LEU A 227 -17.58 -20.60 -9.56
CA LEU A 227 -16.56 -21.37 -10.25
C LEU A 227 -16.08 -22.49 -9.32
N GLU A 228 -16.30 -23.72 -9.73
CA GLU A 228 -15.77 -24.86 -8.99
C GLU A 228 -14.25 -24.83 -8.97
N ALA A 229 -13.69 -24.83 -7.79
CA ALA A 229 -12.25 -24.95 -7.60
C ALA A 229 -11.80 -26.39 -7.89
N PRO A 230 -10.59 -26.57 -8.45
CA PRO A 230 -9.96 -27.89 -8.42
C PRO A 230 -9.85 -28.35 -6.96
N SER A 231 -9.90 -29.65 -6.71
CA SER A 231 -9.71 -30.19 -5.36
C SER A 231 -8.36 -29.74 -4.82
N ALA A 232 -8.34 -29.22 -3.60
CA ALA A 232 -7.09 -28.97 -2.88
C ALA A 232 -6.36 -30.30 -2.63
N GLY A 233 -5.03 -30.23 -2.52
CA GLY A 233 -4.20 -31.39 -2.14
C GLY A 233 -4.48 -31.86 -0.69
N GLU A 234 -3.60 -32.67 -0.17
CA GLU A 234 -3.69 -33.18 1.19
C GLU A 234 -3.57 -32.02 2.21
N VAL A 235 -4.54 -31.90 3.12
CA VAL A 235 -4.53 -30.89 4.19
C VAL A 235 -4.20 -31.57 5.52
N ILE A 236 -3.16 -31.07 6.18
CA ILE A 236 -2.63 -31.65 7.44
C ILE A 236 -2.73 -30.56 8.51
N HIS A 237 -3.54 -30.81 9.53
CA HIS A 237 -3.71 -29.90 10.66
C HIS A 237 -2.82 -30.29 11.85
N SER A 238 -2.32 -29.28 12.56
CA SER A 238 -1.63 -29.49 13.83
C SER A 238 -2.63 -29.86 14.94
N SER A 239 -2.21 -30.68 15.86
CA SER A 239 -3.05 -31.07 17.03
C SER A 239 -3.22 -29.97 18.07
N SER A 240 -2.39 -28.91 18.02
CA SER A 240 -2.46 -27.76 18.94
C SER A 240 -1.95 -26.49 18.24
N SER A 241 -2.51 -25.34 18.58
CA SER A 241 -1.91 -24.05 18.23
C SER A 241 -0.69 -23.84 19.11
N SER A 242 0.51 -23.80 18.51
CA SER A 242 1.72 -23.54 19.27
C SER A 242 1.99 -22.03 19.35
N SER A 243 2.42 -21.55 20.52
CA SER A 243 2.95 -20.19 20.67
C SER A 243 4.26 -19.95 19.85
N GLU A 244 4.82 -21.03 19.30
CA GLU A 244 6.04 -21.04 18.50
C GLU A 244 5.78 -21.36 17.01
N SER A 245 4.65 -20.91 16.47
CA SER A 245 4.25 -21.17 15.08
C SER A 245 5.31 -20.73 14.06
N PHE A 246 6.02 -19.64 14.31
CA PHE A 246 7.14 -19.14 13.48
C PHE A 246 8.25 -20.20 13.32
N TYR A 247 8.80 -20.69 14.43
CA TYR A 247 9.88 -21.69 14.37
C TYR A 247 9.42 -23.04 13.83
N SER A 248 8.16 -23.39 14.11
CA SER A 248 7.54 -24.61 13.57
C SER A 248 7.39 -24.53 12.06
N ALA A 249 6.97 -23.37 11.52
CA ALA A 249 6.88 -23.14 10.09
C ALA A 249 8.25 -23.27 9.40
N LEU A 250 9.29 -22.64 9.95
CA LEU A 250 10.64 -22.73 9.41
C LEU A 250 11.21 -24.14 9.44
N ARG A 251 11.02 -24.85 10.56
CA ARG A 251 11.46 -26.26 10.69
C ARG A 251 10.81 -27.11 9.62
N LEU A 252 9.50 -26.98 9.45
CA LEU A 252 8.74 -27.76 8.49
C LEU A 252 9.18 -27.42 7.04
N ALA A 253 9.40 -26.14 6.71
CA ALA A 253 9.90 -25.73 5.41
C ALA A 253 11.27 -26.38 5.08
N LEU A 254 12.18 -26.45 6.07
CA LEU A 254 13.48 -27.10 5.91
C LEU A 254 13.36 -28.64 5.85
N GLU A 255 12.39 -29.25 6.55
CA GLU A 255 12.09 -30.67 6.47
C GLU A 255 11.54 -31.05 5.09
N VAL A 256 10.62 -30.26 4.52
CA VAL A 256 10.14 -30.43 3.16
C VAL A 256 11.29 -30.34 2.14
N HIS A 257 12.27 -29.47 2.34
CA HIS A 257 13.44 -29.45 1.46
C HIS A 257 14.30 -30.72 1.60
N ARG A 258 14.46 -31.25 2.81
CA ARG A 258 15.20 -32.50 3.07
C ARG A 258 14.51 -33.74 2.53
N SER A 259 13.17 -33.74 2.45
CA SER A 259 12.41 -34.87 1.91
C SER A 259 12.65 -35.11 0.40
N ARG A 260 13.16 -34.10 -0.30
CA ARG A 260 13.39 -34.12 -1.77
C ARG A 260 12.12 -34.31 -2.62
N GLU A 261 10.94 -34.17 -2.03
CA GLU A 261 9.70 -34.14 -2.82
C GLU A 261 9.72 -32.91 -3.74
N PRO A 262 9.40 -33.01 -5.02
CA PRO A 262 9.50 -31.89 -5.96
C PRO A 262 8.47 -30.80 -5.66
N GLY A 263 8.81 -29.53 -6.02
CA GLY A 263 7.94 -28.37 -5.92
C GLY A 263 8.43 -27.33 -4.93
N ASP A 264 7.93 -26.12 -5.12
CA ASP A 264 8.23 -24.96 -4.29
C ASP A 264 7.34 -24.92 -3.03
N VAL A 265 7.74 -24.10 -2.06
CA VAL A 265 7.06 -23.96 -0.78
C VAL A 265 6.56 -22.54 -0.62
N ALA A 266 5.31 -22.33 -0.20
CA ALA A 266 4.79 -21.05 0.27
C ALA A 266 4.60 -21.10 1.79
N VAL A 267 5.14 -20.11 2.51
CA VAL A 267 5.06 -19.97 3.96
C VAL A 267 4.34 -18.68 4.29
N PHE A 268 3.24 -18.77 5.04
CA PHE A 268 2.46 -17.60 5.50
C PHE A 268 2.75 -17.34 6.97
N LEU A 269 3.31 -16.16 7.26
CA LEU A 269 3.67 -15.65 8.58
C LEU A 269 2.79 -14.45 8.96
N ALA A 270 2.95 -13.93 10.18
CA ALA A 270 2.12 -12.82 10.65
C ALA A 270 2.66 -11.44 10.25
N THR A 271 3.98 -11.22 10.25
CA THR A 271 4.59 -9.90 10.14
C THR A 271 5.71 -9.83 9.10
N GLU A 272 5.95 -8.64 8.53
CA GLU A 272 7.08 -8.41 7.60
C GLU A 272 8.44 -8.66 8.28
N GLN A 273 8.56 -8.36 9.58
CA GLN A 273 9.77 -8.64 10.35
C GLN A 273 10.05 -10.14 10.43
N GLU A 274 8.99 -10.94 10.64
CA GLU A 274 9.10 -12.40 10.59
C GLU A 274 9.51 -12.88 9.20
N VAL A 275 8.99 -12.29 8.12
CA VAL A 275 9.38 -12.64 6.74
C VAL A 275 10.87 -12.41 6.52
N VAL A 276 11.38 -11.24 6.87
CA VAL A 276 12.81 -10.90 6.74
C VAL A 276 13.68 -11.84 7.60
N CYS A 277 13.26 -12.07 8.84
CA CYS A 277 13.96 -12.97 9.75
C CYS A 277 13.98 -14.42 9.22
N ALA A 278 12.84 -14.89 8.71
CA ALA A 278 12.70 -16.22 8.12
C ALA A 278 13.61 -16.39 6.90
N CYS A 279 13.62 -15.43 5.97
CA CYS A 279 14.49 -15.46 4.79
C CYS A 279 15.97 -15.51 5.19
N ASN A 280 16.40 -14.73 6.18
CA ASN A 280 17.76 -14.74 6.70
C ASN A 280 18.12 -16.09 7.33
N ILE A 281 17.23 -16.69 8.12
CA ILE A 281 17.43 -18.01 8.73
C ILE A 281 17.51 -19.08 7.65
N ILE A 282 16.58 -19.11 6.70
CA ILE A 282 16.56 -20.09 5.61
C ILE A 282 17.85 -20.00 4.79
N THR A 283 18.26 -18.80 4.39
CA THR A 283 19.50 -18.59 3.62
C THR A 283 20.75 -19.07 4.40
N LYS A 284 20.80 -18.80 5.70
CA LYS A 284 21.89 -19.24 6.56
C LYS A 284 21.90 -20.76 6.76
N GLU A 285 20.75 -21.39 6.93
CA GLU A 285 20.66 -22.85 7.02
C GLU A 285 20.92 -23.52 5.66
N ALA A 286 20.45 -22.92 4.55
CA ALA A 286 20.75 -23.39 3.20
C ALA A 286 22.28 -23.47 2.95
N SER A 287 23.03 -22.46 3.36
CA SER A 287 24.51 -22.44 3.22
C SER A 287 25.22 -23.53 4.03
N ARG A 288 24.57 -24.12 5.03
CA ARG A 288 25.10 -25.22 5.87
C ARG A 288 24.68 -26.60 5.36
N MET A 289 23.72 -26.66 4.44
CA MET A 289 23.21 -27.93 3.93
C MET A 289 24.13 -28.54 2.89
N SER A 290 24.00 -29.84 2.71
CA SER A 290 24.77 -30.59 1.68
C SER A 290 24.36 -30.14 0.27
N VAL A 291 25.33 -29.90 -0.58
CA VAL A 291 25.16 -29.58 -2.01
C VAL A 291 24.28 -30.63 -2.73
N SER A 292 24.25 -31.87 -2.23
CA SER A 292 23.43 -32.96 -2.79
C SER A 292 21.92 -32.76 -2.62
N LEU A 293 21.47 -31.81 -1.79
CA LEU A 293 20.05 -31.48 -1.59
C LEU A 293 19.51 -30.46 -2.61
N GLY A 294 20.41 -29.90 -3.44
CA GLY A 294 20.08 -28.82 -4.35
C GLY A 294 20.13 -27.44 -3.71
N GLU A 295 19.98 -26.41 -4.52
CA GLU A 295 19.96 -25.01 -4.06
C GLU A 295 18.61 -24.67 -3.43
N LEU A 296 18.64 -23.96 -2.30
CA LEU A 296 17.47 -23.46 -1.61
C LEU A 296 17.46 -21.93 -1.63
N LEU A 297 16.46 -21.33 -2.26
CA LEU A 297 16.31 -19.90 -2.39
C LEU A 297 15.11 -19.39 -1.57
N ALA A 298 15.37 -18.49 -0.63
CA ALA A 298 14.30 -17.79 0.10
C ALA A 298 13.86 -16.53 -0.66
N VAL A 299 12.56 -16.41 -0.93
CA VAL A 299 11.97 -15.29 -1.68
C VAL A 299 10.98 -14.56 -0.77
N PRO A 300 11.32 -13.36 -0.28
CA PRO A 300 10.38 -12.57 0.52
C PRO A 300 9.26 -12.01 -0.37
N MET A 301 8.01 -12.16 0.10
CA MET A 301 6.80 -11.67 -0.55
C MET A 301 6.08 -10.72 0.41
N CYS A 302 6.52 -9.48 0.48
CA CYS A 302 5.87 -8.44 1.29
C CYS A 302 5.89 -7.09 0.57
N SER A 303 4.96 -6.22 0.91
CA SER A 303 4.72 -4.94 0.23
C SER A 303 5.87 -3.93 0.38
N GLY A 304 6.63 -3.99 1.46
CA GLY A 304 7.77 -3.10 1.72
C GLY A 304 9.06 -3.50 1.00
N HIS A 305 9.19 -4.76 0.66
CA HIS A 305 10.21 -5.24 -0.25
C HIS A 305 9.56 -5.39 -1.63
N ALA A 306 9.56 -4.31 -2.40
CA ALA A 306 9.41 -4.39 -3.85
C ALA A 306 10.64 -5.16 -4.41
N GLY A 307 10.92 -6.29 -3.81
CA GLY A 307 11.77 -7.32 -4.34
C GLY A 307 11.11 -7.65 -5.66
N ILE A 308 11.76 -7.26 -6.72
CA ILE A 308 11.68 -7.92 -7.99
C ILE A 308 11.61 -9.40 -7.61
N CYS A 309 10.40 -9.97 -7.62
CA CYS A 309 10.32 -11.42 -7.77
C CYS A 309 11.19 -11.67 -9.00
N PRO A 310 12.34 -12.32 -8.88
CA PRO A 310 13.12 -12.59 -10.06
C PRO A 310 12.14 -13.19 -11.06
N PRO A 311 12.15 -12.76 -12.33
CA PRO A 311 11.28 -13.38 -13.32
C PRO A 311 11.40 -14.88 -13.08
N VAL A 312 10.28 -15.58 -13.12
CA VAL A 312 10.23 -17.04 -12.96
C VAL A 312 11.01 -17.60 -14.16
N THR A 313 12.31 -17.36 -14.19
CA THR A 313 13.23 -18.05 -15.06
C THR A 313 13.18 -19.48 -14.58
N GLU A 314 12.97 -20.38 -15.52
CA GLU A 314 13.06 -21.80 -15.29
C GLU A 314 14.27 -22.06 -14.41
N SER A 315 14.00 -22.41 -13.15
CA SER A 315 15.06 -22.70 -12.20
C SER A 315 15.83 -23.91 -12.70
N PRO A 316 17.17 -23.93 -12.62
CA PRO A 316 17.95 -25.13 -12.90
C PRO A 316 17.30 -26.32 -12.19
N GLN A 317 17.21 -27.45 -12.82
CA GLN A 317 16.49 -28.66 -12.41
C GLN A 317 16.65 -29.15 -10.97
N MET A 318 17.43 -28.44 -10.13
CA MET A 318 17.82 -28.81 -8.77
C MET A 318 17.63 -27.68 -7.73
N SER A 319 16.94 -26.57 -8.04
CA SER A 319 16.72 -25.48 -7.08
C SER A 319 15.27 -25.47 -6.59
N ARG A 320 15.08 -25.24 -5.28
CA ARG A 320 13.77 -25.04 -4.64
C ARG A 320 13.63 -23.63 -4.13
N ARG A 321 12.49 -23.00 -4.39
CA ARG A 321 12.15 -21.69 -3.84
C ARG A 321 11.24 -21.84 -2.64
N ILE A 322 11.51 -21.06 -1.58
CA ILE A 322 10.60 -20.87 -0.45
C ILE A 322 10.11 -19.45 -0.51
N PHE A 323 8.86 -19.26 -0.90
CA PHE A 323 8.16 -17.97 -0.88
C PHE A 323 7.67 -17.72 0.54
N VAL A 324 8.14 -16.65 1.18
CA VAL A 324 7.73 -16.29 2.53
C VAL A 324 6.89 -15.03 2.48
N SER A 325 5.65 -15.11 2.91
CA SER A 325 4.67 -14.01 2.86
C SER A 325 4.08 -13.74 4.24
N CYS A 326 3.62 -12.53 4.49
CA CYS A 326 3.02 -12.12 5.77
C CYS A 326 1.58 -11.63 5.66
N SER A 327 0.93 -11.70 4.50
CA SER A 327 -0.45 -11.22 4.39
C SER A 327 -1.16 -11.67 3.12
N GLN A 328 -2.32 -11.21 2.97
CA GLN A 328 -3.37 -11.08 1.96
C GLN A 328 -2.89 -11.08 0.49
N LEU A 329 -1.79 -11.78 0.19
CA LEU A 329 -1.16 -11.82 -1.12
C LEU A 329 -1.37 -13.17 -1.81
N GLU A 330 -2.39 -13.91 -1.40
CA GLU A 330 -2.72 -15.22 -1.97
C GLU A 330 -2.88 -15.10 -3.49
N ASP A 331 -3.46 -14.02 -3.95
CA ASP A 331 -3.65 -13.77 -5.37
C ASP A 331 -2.34 -13.37 -6.12
N LEU A 332 -1.26 -13.01 -5.45
CA LEU A 332 0.03 -12.80 -6.11
C LEU A 332 0.67 -14.09 -6.60
N PHE A 333 0.22 -15.24 -6.12
CA PHE A 333 0.71 -16.54 -6.54
C PHE A 333 0.03 -17.09 -7.80
N TRP A 334 -0.85 -16.32 -8.44
CA TRP A 334 -1.58 -16.79 -9.62
C TRP A 334 -0.67 -17.23 -10.77
N SER A 335 0.50 -16.61 -10.93
CA SER A 335 1.51 -16.91 -11.96
C SER A 335 2.54 -17.96 -11.54
N VAL A 336 2.46 -18.49 -10.30
CA VAL A 336 3.43 -19.45 -9.78
C VAL A 336 2.79 -20.84 -9.73
N ASP A 337 3.08 -21.68 -10.70
CA ASP A 337 2.50 -23.04 -10.80
C ASP A 337 3.28 -24.12 -10.06
N SER A 338 4.49 -23.80 -9.63
CA SER A 338 5.42 -24.75 -8.99
C SER A 338 5.17 -24.99 -7.50
N ILE A 339 4.23 -24.27 -6.86
CA ILE A 339 3.94 -24.44 -5.43
C ILE A 339 3.26 -25.80 -5.19
N ALA A 340 3.97 -26.70 -4.51
CA ALA A 340 3.45 -27.99 -4.09
C ALA A 340 3.20 -28.05 -2.59
N PHE A 341 3.78 -27.16 -1.82
CA PHE A 341 3.67 -27.15 -0.36
C PHE A 341 3.24 -25.78 0.14
N VAL A 342 2.26 -25.74 1.02
CA VAL A 342 1.86 -24.54 1.74
C VAL A 342 2.02 -24.79 3.24
N ILE A 343 2.59 -23.83 3.94
CA ILE A 343 2.71 -23.82 5.39
C ILE A 343 2.01 -22.58 5.90
N ASP A 344 0.89 -22.77 6.59
CA ASP A 344 0.00 -21.71 7.04
C ASP A 344 0.00 -21.62 8.55
N THR A 345 0.43 -20.47 9.10
CA THR A 345 0.37 -20.21 10.55
C THR A 345 -1.02 -19.85 11.06
N GLY A 346 -1.97 -19.56 10.16
CA GLY A 346 -3.35 -19.25 10.52
C GLY A 346 -3.57 -17.87 11.12
N VAL A 347 -2.59 -16.99 11.05
CA VAL A 347 -2.65 -15.63 11.62
C VAL A 347 -2.24 -14.57 10.60
N GLU A 348 -2.78 -13.37 10.81
CA GLU A 348 -2.41 -12.16 10.05
C GLU A 348 -2.20 -10.97 10.99
N LYS A 349 -1.35 -10.03 10.59
CA LYS A 349 -1.21 -8.73 11.24
C LYS A 349 -2.18 -7.73 10.60
N ARG A 350 -2.94 -7.04 11.45
CA ARG A 350 -3.84 -5.97 11.04
C ARG A 350 -3.45 -4.67 11.73
N LEU A 351 -3.52 -3.58 10.99
CA LEU A 351 -3.38 -2.24 11.52
C LEU A 351 -4.79 -1.74 11.88
N VAL A 352 -5.01 -1.44 13.17
CA VAL A 352 -6.30 -0.99 13.70
C VAL A 352 -6.14 0.43 14.23
N TYR A 353 -6.90 1.35 13.67
CA TYR A 353 -6.92 2.76 14.08
C TYR A 353 -7.84 2.97 15.27
N ASN A 354 -7.35 3.70 16.28
CA ASN A 354 -8.13 4.13 17.42
C ASN A 354 -8.46 5.63 17.29
N PRO A 355 -9.72 6.01 17.03
CA PRO A 355 -10.09 7.40 16.80
C PRO A 355 -9.91 8.29 18.04
N ARG A 356 -10.03 7.74 19.25
CA ARG A 356 -9.82 8.51 20.51
C ARG A 356 -8.37 8.88 20.70
N LEU A 357 -7.45 8.01 20.32
CA LEU A 357 -6.01 8.22 20.44
C LEU A 357 -5.40 8.84 19.19
N ARG A 358 -6.14 8.86 18.09
CA ARG A 358 -5.64 9.25 16.75
C ARG A 358 -4.36 8.51 16.39
N ALA A 359 -4.34 7.21 16.66
CA ALA A 359 -3.17 6.37 16.47
C ALA A 359 -3.57 4.95 16.06
N SER A 360 -2.69 4.30 15.33
CA SER A 360 -2.86 2.93 14.90
C SER A 360 -2.09 1.97 15.78
N SER A 361 -2.65 0.78 16.01
CA SER A 361 -2.00 -0.34 16.68
C SER A 361 -1.93 -1.54 15.76
N GLU A 362 -0.85 -2.30 15.84
CA GLU A 362 -0.71 -3.58 15.17
C GLU A 362 -1.32 -4.68 16.03
N VAL A 363 -2.26 -5.42 15.46
CA VAL A 363 -2.96 -6.52 16.14
C VAL A 363 -2.80 -7.78 15.31
N ILE A 364 -2.36 -8.88 15.94
CA ILE A 364 -2.32 -10.20 15.32
C ILE A 364 -3.66 -10.88 15.57
N ARG A 365 -4.30 -11.35 14.51
CA ARG A 365 -5.61 -12.03 14.54
C ARG A 365 -5.58 -13.31 13.72
N PRO A 366 -6.50 -14.26 13.99
CA PRO A 366 -6.73 -15.37 13.10
C PRO A 366 -7.16 -14.90 11.70
N ILE A 367 -6.73 -15.62 10.68
CA ILE A 367 -7.20 -15.42 9.30
C ILE A 367 -8.67 -15.82 9.15
N SER A 368 -9.31 -15.41 8.08
CA SER A 368 -10.66 -15.84 7.73
C SER A 368 -10.66 -17.23 7.06
N LYS A 369 -11.85 -17.86 7.02
CA LYS A 369 -12.06 -19.11 6.27
C LYS A 369 -11.78 -18.93 4.77
N CYS A 370 -12.12 -17.74 4.23
CA CYS A 370 -11.83 -17.41 2.85
C CYS A 370 -10.32 -17.44 2.57
N GLN A 371 -9.52 -16.79 3.39
CA GLN A 371 -8.05 -16.78 3.25
C GLN A 371 -7.46 -18.19 3.43
N ALA A 372 -7.94 -18.95 4.44
CA ALA A 372 -7.49 -20.32 4.66
C ALA A 372 -7.76 -21.22 3.44
N GLU A 373 -8.94 -21.07 2.82
CA GLU A 373 -9.29 -21.84 1.62
C GLU A 373 -8.44 -21.43 0.42
N MET A 374 -8.22 -20.14 0.20
CA MET A 374 -7.35 -19.67 -0.88
C MET A 374 -5.90 -20.16 -0.72
N ARG A 375 -5.35 -20.17 0.50
CA ARG A 375 -4.01 -20.70 0.79
C ARG A 375 -3.91 -22.19 0.48
N LYS A 376 -4.91 -22.99 0.89
CA LYS A 376 -4.97 -24.42 0.57
C LYS A 376 -4.98 -24.71 -0.94
N GLN A 377 -5.68 -23.89 -1.71
CA GLN A 377 -5.80 -24.07 -3.16
C GLN A 377 -4.49 -23.82 -3.93
N LEU A 378 -3.52 -23.12 -3.33
CA LEU A 378 -2.22 -22.88 -3.98
C LEU A 378 -1.45 -24.17 -4.26
N THR A 379 -1.67 -25.23 -3.50
CA THR A 379 -0.97 -26.52 -3.67
C THR A 379 -1.43 -27.33 -4.89
N GLY A 380 -2.54 -26.96 -5.51
CA GLY A 380 -3.19 -27.80 -6.51
C GLY A 380 -3.67 -29.14 -5.94
N SER A 381 -4.01 -30.09 -6.81
CA SER A 381 -4.61 -31.37 -6.42
C SER A 381 -3.63 -32.39 -5.82
N THR A 382 -2.34 -32.23 -6.06
CA THR A 382 -1.30 -33.20 -5.67
C THR A 382 -0.38 -32.74 -4.56
N GLY A 383 -0.50 -31.47 -4.13
CA GLY A 383 0.36 -30.90 -3.12
C GLY A 383 -0.12 -31.13 -1.69
N LYS A 384 0.58 -30.52 -0.74
CA LYS A 384 0.27 -30.65 0.72
C LYS A 384 0.17 -29.28 1.36
N CYS A 385 -0.89 -29.07 2.14
CA CYS A 385 -1.07 -27.88 2.95
C CYS A 385 -0.95 -28.22 4.43
N PHE A 386 0.02 -27.63 5.09
CA PHE A 386 0.26 -27.79 6.53
C PHE A 386 -0.32 -26.60 7.28
N CYS A 387 -1.45 -26.81 7.94
CA CYS A 387 -2.08 -25.82 8.82
C CYS A 387 -1.50 -25.96 10.23
N LEU A 388 -0.76 -24.96 10.71
CA LEU A 388 -0.17 -24.97 12.06
C LEU A 388 -1.19 -24.58 13.14
N TYR A 389 -2.44 -24.94 12.92
CA TYR A 389 -3.57 -24.76 13.83
C TYR A 389 -4.51 -25.96 13.75
N PRO A 390 -5.30 -26.22 14.80
CA PRO A 390 -6.25 -27.36 14.84
C PRO A 390 -7.35 -27.21 13.78
N GLU A 391 -7.89 -28.35 13.34
CA GLU A 391 -8.99 -28.36 12.36
C GLU A 391 -10.28 -27.75 12.92
N ASP A 392 -10.51 -27.87 14.22
CA ASP A 392 -11.68 -27.35 14.93
C ASP A 392 -11.57 -25.88 15.32
N VAL A 393 -10.48 -25.19 14.95
CA VAL A 393 -10.33 -23.76 15.23
C VAL A 393 -11.44 -22.96 14.53
N GLN A 394 -12.10 -22.10 15.30
CA GLN A 394 -13.15 -21.24 14.78
C GLN A 394 -12.53 -20.01 14.07
N LEU A 395 -12.30 -20.14 12.77
CA LEU A 395 -11.90 -19.01 11.95
C LEU A 395 -13.11 -18.11 11.62
N PRO A 396 -12.95 -16.78 11.56
CA PRO A 396 -13.97 -15.87 11.07
C PRO A 396 -14.46 -16.29 9.67
N ALA A 397 -15.77 -16.19 9.41
CA ALA A 397 -16.34 -16.58 8.12
C ALA A 397 -15.82 -15.70 6.98
N GLU A 398 -15.73 -14.39 7.21
CA GLU A 398 -15.37 -13.37 6.24
C GLU A 398 -14.16 -12.56 6.74
N ILE A 399 -13.46 -11.90 5.82
CA ILE A 399 -12.43 -10.92 6.14
C ILE A 399 -13.11 -9.71 6.79
N HIS A 400 -12.58 -9.24 7.91
CA HIS A 400 -13.11 -8.08 8.60
C HIS A 400 -12.93 -6.81 7.76
N PRO A 401 -14.01 -6.02 7.47
CA PRO A 401 -13.93 -4.85 6.61
C PRO A 401 -12.95 -3.79 7.15
N ARG A 402 -12.02 -3.33 6.31
CA ARG A 402 -11.02 -2.35 6.72
C ARG A 402 -11.62 -0.97 7.04
N ILE A 403 -12.77 -0.64 6.49
CA ILE A 403 -13.46 0.62 6.76
C ILE A 403 -13.85 0.78 8.25
N LEU A 404 -13.97 -0.33 8.99
CA LEU A 404 -14.25 -0.34 10.43
C LEU A 404 -13.00 -0.16 11.29
N GLU A 405 -11.81 -0.31 10.71
CA GLU A 405 -10.54 -0.35 11.42
C GLU A 405 -9.53 0.71 10.97
N SER A 406 -9.83 1.47 9.91
CA SER A 406 -8.91 2.45 9.32
C SER A 406 -9.25 3.88 9.71
N ASN A 407 -8.24 4.76 9.65
CA ASN A 407 -8.51 6.18 9.62
C ASN A 407 -9.21 6.53 8.30
N ILE A 408 -10.40 7.13 8.40
CA ILE A 408 -11.24 7.43 7.24
C ILE A 408 -11.28 8.92 6.88
N THR A 409 -10.35 9.74 7.40
CA THR A 409 -10.33 11.20 7.14
C THR A 409 -10.19 11.48 5.64
N SER A 410 -9.28 10.81 4.94
CA SER A 410 -9.12 10.94 3.48
C SER A 410 -10.35 10.46 2.72
N THR A 411 -10.95 9.36 3.19
CA THR A 411 -12.21 8.84 2.61
C THR A 411 -13.36 9.81 2.80
N ALA A 412 -13.49 10.44 3.97
CA ALA A 412 -14.51 11.44 4.25
C ALA A 412 -14.35 12.68 3.34
N LEU A 413 -13.12 13.17 3.15
CA LEU A 413 -12.81 14.25 2.21
C LEU A 413 -13.23 13.89 0.78
N PHE A 414 -12.86 12.70 0.33
CA PHE A 414 -13.22 12.18 -1.00
C PHE A 414 -14.75 12.08 -1.17
N LEU A 415 -15.48 11.52 -0.19
CA LEU A 415 -16.92 11.41 -0.24
C LEU A 415 -17.62 12.77 -0.27
N LYS A 416 -17.13 13.74 0.48
CA LYS A 416 -17.60 15.13 0.40
C LYS A 416 -17.34 15.75 -0.99
N ARG A 417 -16.24 15.39 -1.65
CA ARG A 417 -15.96 15.79 -3.02
C ARG A 417 -16.95 15.18 -4.02
N MET A 418 -17.29 13.89 -3.84
CA MET A 418 -18.27 13.19 -4.67
C MET A 418 -19.68 13.76 -4.47
N GLU A 419 -20.06 14.10 -3.24
CA GLU A 419 -21.31 14.76 -2.91
C GLU A 419 -21.45 16.09 -3.65
N ALA A 420 -20.38 16.90 -3.67
CA ALA A 420 -20.32 18.16 -4.44
C ALA A 420 -20.38 17.94 -5.97
N ALA A 421 -19.94 16.77 -6.47
CA ALA A 421 -20.00 16.39 -7.88
C ALA A 421 -21.34 15.76 -8.30
N GLY A 422 -22.31 15.63 -7.38
CA GLY A 422 -23.66 15.15 -7.69
C GLY A 422 -23.91 13.67 -7.39
N VAL A 423 -22.92 12.93 -6.90
CA VAL A 423 -23.10 11.58 -6.35
C VAL A 423 -23.30 11.69 -4.85
N THR A 424 -24.55 11.93 -4.45
CA THR A 424 -24.89 12.34 -3.09
C THR A 424 -24.89 11.21 -2.06
N HIS A 425 -24.88 9.95 -2.49
CA HIS A 425 -25.00 8.82 -1.59
C HIS A 425 -23.99 7.73 -1.86
N CYS A 426 -23.12 7.48 -0.89
CA CYS A 426 -22.34 6.24 -0.84
C CYS A 426 -23.11 5.19 -0.05
N HIS A 427 -23.57 4.16 -0.75
CA HIS A 427 -24.24 3.02 -0.12
C HIS A 427 -23.21 2.07 0.47
N PHE A 428 -22.75 2.35 1.67
CA PHE A 428 -21.75 1.49 2.32
C PHE A 428 -22.24 0.05 2.51
N ILE A 429 -21.38 -0.92 2.17
CA ILE A 429 -21.60 -2.33 2.51
C ILE A 429 -21.60 -2.49 4.04
N ASN A 430 -20.57 -1.95 4.70
CA ASN A 430 -20.53 -1.75 6.15
C ASN A 430 -20.30 -0.27 6.43
N ARG A 431 -21.12 0.31 7.28
CA ARG A 431 -20.97 1.72 7.67
C ARG A 431 -19.72 1.88 8.53
N PRO A 432 -18.93 2.96 8.32
CA PRO A 432 -17.81 3.28 9.19
C PRO A 432 -18.25 3.39 10.65
N ASP A 433 -17.31 3.17 11.57
CA ASP A 433 -17.54 3.40 12.98
C ASP A 433 -17.95 4.88 13.23
N PRO A 434 -19.04 5.15 13.96
CA PRO A 434 -19.50 6.51 14.22
C PRO A 434 -18.46 7.40 14.90
N GLU A 435 -17.66 6.86 15.84
CA GLU A 435 -16.58 7.62 16.49
C GLU A 435 -15.48 7.99 15.48
N GLY A 436 -15.10 7.04 14.61
CA GLY A 436 -14.13 7.27 13.55
C GLY A 436 -14.60 8.32 12.54
N LEU A 437 -15.89 8.28 12.16
CA LEU A 437 -16.47 9.26 11.26
C LEU A 437 -16.53 10.67 11.89
N MET A 438 -16.97 10.76 13.14
CA MET A 438 -17.00 12.04 13.85
C MET A 438 -15.61 12.65 13.98
N GLN A 439 -14.60 11.85 14.33
CA GLN A 439 -13.22 12.29 14.40
C GLN A 439 -12.69 12.75 13.03
N ALA A 440 -13.01 12.03 11.95
CA ALA A 440 -12.62 12.41 10.60
C ALA A 440 -13.22 13.76 10.18
N LEU A 441 -14.50 13.99 10.47
CA LEU A 441 -15.18 15.26 10.17
C LEU A 441 -14.64 16.41 11.02
N GLU A 442 -14.37 16.17 12.31
CA GLU A 442 -13.72 17.16 13.20
C GLU A 442 -12.33 17.55 12.68
N GLU A 443 -11.55 16.60 12.22
CA GLU A 443 -10.24 16.86 11.63
C GLU A 443 -10.33 17.68 10.34
N LEU A 444 -11.27 17.36 9.46
CA LEU A 444 -11.51 18.13 8.24
C LEU A 444 -11.98 19.56 8.53
N ASP A 445 -12.81 19.74 9.55
CA ASP A 445 -13.23 21.07 10.03
C ASP A 445 -12.03 21.88 10.56
N TYR A 446 -11.19 21.30 11.41
CA TYR A 446 -9.96 21.93 11.89
C TYR A 446 -8.99 22.32 10.76
N LEU A 447 -8.94 21.54 9.69
CA LEU A 447 -8.12 21.85 8.51
C LEU A 447 -8.78 22.88 7.56
N ALA A 448 -9.97 23.37 7.92
CA ALA A 448 -10.82 24.25 7.11
C ALA A 448 -11.19 23.64 5.75
N ALA A 449 -11.26 22.32 5.66
CA ALA A 449 -11.75 21.61 4.49
C ALA A 449 -13.28 21.61 4.37
N LEU A 450 -13.99 21.88 5.47
CA LEU A 450 -15.43 22.03 5.54
C LEU A 450 -15.84 23.47 5.84
N ASP A 451 -17.02 23.87 5.37
CA ASP A 451 -17.68 25.11 5.72
C ASP A 451 -18.51 24.97 7.01
N ASN A 452 -19.15 26.05 7.44
CA ASN A 452 -19.96 26.07 8.67
C ASN A 452 -21.19 25.15 8.63
N ASP A 453 -21.64 24.77 7.43
CA ASP A 453 -22.77 23.88 7.21
C ASP A 453 -22.33 22.43 7.05
N GLY A 454 -21.01 22.16 7.12
CA GLY A 454 -20.40 20.84 6.96
C GLY A 454 -20.27 20.38 5.51
N ASN A 455 -20.42 21.29 4.55
CA ASN A 455 -20.15 21.02 3.13
C ASN A 455 -18.67 21.25 2.83
N LEU A 456 -18.23 20.79 1.65
CA LEU A 456 -16.86 20.97 1.20
C LEU A 456 -16.56 22.45 0.94
N SER A 457 -15.54 23.01 1.59
CA SER A 457 -15.07 24.38 1.38
C SER A 457 -14.24 24.48 0.09
N GLU A 458 -13.90 25.71 -0.35
CA GLU A 458 -12.95 25.92 -1.45
C GLU A 458 -11.59 25.28 -1.15
N MET A 459 -11.12 25.40 0.10
CA MET A 459 -9.89 24.74 0.56
C MET A 459 -10.00 23.21 0.47
N GLY A 460 -11.13 22.65 0.88
CA GLY A 460 -11.40 21.22 0.79
C GLY A 460 -11.42 20.70 -0.65
N ILE A 461 -11.97 21.47 -1.59
CA ILE A 461 -11.92 21.15 -3.02
C ILE A 461 -10.46 21.05 -3.49
N ILE A 462 -9.64 22.06 -3.19
CA ILE A 462 -8.24 22.08 -3.59
C ILE A 462 -7.46 20.94 -2.91
N MET A 463 -7.70 20.69 -1.63
CA MET A 463 -7.07 19.57 -0.91
C MET A 463 -7.40 18.20 -1.54
N SER A 464 -8.62 18.01 -2.04
CA SER A 464 -9.04 16.76 -2.67
C SER A 464 -8.34 16.48 -4.01
N GLU A 465 -7.84 17.50 -4.71
CA GLU A 465 -7.07 17.33 -5.95
C GLU A 465 -5.67 16.73 -5.70
N LEU A 466 -5.13 16.86 -4.49
CA LEU A 466 -3.83 16.34 -4.12
C LEU A 466 -3.91 14.86 -3.71
N PRO A 467 -3.04 13.98 -4.25
CA PRO A 467 -2.96 12.58 -3.84
C PRO A 467 -2.22 12.42 -2.50
N LEU A 468 -2.68 13.11 -1.47
CA LEU A 468 -2.06 13.20 -0.15
C LEU A 468 -3.12 13.06 0.94
N GLU A 469 -2.67 12.65 2.13
CA GLU A 469 -3.48 12.76 3.34
C GLU A 469 -3.88 14.22 3.61
N PRO A 470 -5.08 14.49 4.13
CA PRO A 470 -5.60 15.85 4.29
C PRO A 470 -4.67 16.80 5.04
N GLN A 471 -4.00 16.33 6.09
CA GLN A 471 -3.03 17.12 6.85
C GLN A 471 -1.82 17.53 6.00
N MET A 472 -1.26 16.61 5.22
CA MET A 472 -0.13 16.91 4.33
C MET A 472 -0.57 17.81 3.17
N ALA A 473 -1.76 17.58 2.62
CA ALA A 473 -2.34 18.45 1.59
C ALA A 473 -2.46 19.89 2.10
N LYS A 474 -2.98 20.09 3.31
CA LYS A 474 -3.06 21.41 3.95
C LYS A 474 -1.68 22.04 4.17
N ALA A 475 -0.71 21.27 4.65
CA ALA A 475 0.67 21.76 4.86
C ALA A 475 1.33 22.16 3.54
N LEU A 476 1.13 21.38 2.48
CA LEU A 476 1.66 21.71 1.16
C LEU A 476 1.02 22.97 0.58
N LEU A 477 -0.29 23.14 0.72
CA LEU A 477 -0.98 24.36 0.26
C LEU A 477 -0.51 25.60 1.02
N ALA A 478 -0.39 25.51 2.35
CA ALA A 478 0.14 26.59 3.16
C ALA A 478 1.59 26.96 2.80
N SER A 479 2.39 26.02 2.33
CA SER A 479 3.77 26.29 1.91
C SER A 479 3.89 27.20 0.69
N CYS A 480 2.86 27.25 -0.15
CA CYS A 480 2.81 28.18 -1.28
C CYS A 480 2.70 29.64 -0.79
N GLU A 481 2.03 29.88 0.34
CA GLU A 481 1.91 31.20 0.95
C GLU A 481 3.20 31.62 1.69
N PHE A 482 3.98 30.65 2.17
CA PHE A 482 5.22 30.87 2.94
C PHE A 482 6.50 30.78 2.11
N ASP A 483 6.42 30.73 0.77
CA ASP A 483 7.59 30.63 -0.12
C ASP A 483 8.51 29.43 0.22
N CYS A 484 7.96 28.28 0.55
CA CYS A 484 8.71 27.04 0.84
C CYS A 484 8.10 25.78 0.18
N ALA A 485 7.34 25.98 -0.91
CA ALA A 485 6.67 24.90 -1.60
C ALA A 485 7.64 23.84 -2.15
N SER A 486 8.83 24.22 -2.61
CA SER A 486 9.84 23.28 -3.11
C SER A 486 10.32 22.31 -2.04
N GLU A 487 10.56 22.77 -0.84
CA GLU A 487 10.95 21.95 0.31
C GLU A 487 9.79 21.09 0.81
N MET A 488 8.59 21.66 0.88
CA MET A 488 7.41 20.90 1.30
C MET A 488 7.00 19.82 0.30
N LEU A 489 7.19 20.03 -1.01
CA LEU A 489 7.06 18.98 -2.02
C LEU A 489 8.00 17.80 -1.73
N THR A 490 9.23 18.09 -1.31
CA THR A 490 10.19 17.05 -0.94
C THR A 490 9.76 16.32 0.32
N ILE A 491 9.32 17.03 1.36
CA ILE A 491 8.81 16.42 2.60
C ILE A 491 7.58 15.55 2.30
N ALA A 492 6.62 16.08 1.57
CA ALA A 492 5.40 15.37 1.20
C ALA A 492 5.71 14.08 0.42
N ALA A 493 6.60 14.16 -0.56
CA ALA A 493 7.00 13.00 -1.34
C ALA A 493 7.72 11.94 -0.51
N MET A 494 8.65 12.35 0.35
CA MET A 494 9.43 11.45 1.20
C MET A 494 8.58 10.76 2.29
N LEU A 495 7.50 11.40 2.76
CA LEU A 495 6.59 10.83 3.75
C LEU A 495 5.46 10.00 3.12
N THR A 496 5.08 10.28 1.88
CA THR A 496 4.08 9.50 1.13
C THR A 496 4.71 8.23 0.52
N ALA A 497 5.97 8.28 0.13
CA ALA A 497 6.73 7.11 -0.32
C ALA A 497 6.94 6.13 0.86
N PRO A 498 7.20 4.85 0.58
CA PRO A 498 7.68 3.93 1.61
C PRO A 498 8.91 4.49 2.34
N SER A 499 9.10 4.10 3.60
CA SER A 499 10.26 4.58 4.38
C SER A 499 11.57 4.35 3.62
N CYS A 500 12.37 5.41 3.47
CA CYS A 500 13.71 5.27 2.89
C CYS A 500 14.72 4.61 3.84
N PHE A 501 14.40 4.44 5.12
CA PHE A 501 15.27 3.82 6.10
C PHE A 501 15.05 2.30 6.13
N ILE A 502 16.14 1.55 5.95
CA ILE A 502 16.14 0.08 6.09
C ILE A 502 16.29 -0.26 7.57
N GLU A 503 15.51 -1.23 8.06
CA GLU A 503 15.70 -1.75 9.41
C GLU A 503 17.13 -2.27 9.60
N PRO A 504 17.82 -1.86 10.69
CA PRO A 504 19.18 -2.26 10.93
C PRO A 504 19.31 -3.80 11.06
N PRO A 505 20.23 -4.43 10.33
CA PRO A 505 20.54 -5.84 10.56
C PRO A 505 20.95 -6.08 12.02
N VAL A 506 20.69 -7.29 12.52
CA VAL A 506 21.03 -7.65 13.91
C VAL A 506 22.51 -7.35 14.20
N GLY A 507 22.77 -6.51 15.21
CA GLY A 507 24.11 -6.10 15.62
C GLY A 507 24.72 -4.91 14.88
N MET A 508 24.06 -4.37 13.84
CA MET A 508 24.59 -3.25 13.05
C MET A 508 23.95 -1.88 13.38
N LEU A 509 23.09 -1.82 14.37
CA LEU A 509 22.36 -0.60 14.73
C LEU A 509 23.28 0.63 14.89
N THR A 510 24.41 0.48 15.56
CA THR A 510 25.37 1.58 15.82
C THR A 510 25.99 2.11 14.52
N GLU A 511 26.29 1.24 13.57
CA GLU A 511 26.86 1.63 12.29
C GLU A 511 25.82 2.34 11.42
N VAL A 512 24.63 1.78 11.32
CA VAL A 512 23.50 2.41 10.62
C VAL A 512 23.23 3.80 11.18
N MET A 513 23.12 3.95 12.49
CA MET A 513 22.96 5.24 13.15
C MET A 513 24.10 6.22 12.81
N ARG A 514 25.35 5.74 12.75
CA ARG A 514 26.49 6.58 12.36
C ARG A 514 26.41 7.06 10.91
N CYS A 515 25.91 6.21 10.00
CA CYS A 515 25.69 6.58 8.61
C CYS A 515 24.57 7.61 8.49
N HIS A 516 23.44 7.40 9.16
CA HIS A 516 22.30 8.32 9.13
C HIS A 516 22.59 9.68 9.78
N MET A 517 23.48 9.72 10.81
CA MET A 517 23.90 10.98 11.44
C MET A 517 24.49 12.00 10.45
N LYS A 518 25.01 11.56 9.28
CA LYS A 518 25.55 12.46 8.25
C LYS A 518 24.47 13.34 7.63
N PHE A 519 23.23 12.90 7.63
CA PHE A 519 22.09 13.60 7.06
C PHE A 519 21.27 14.37 8.10
N GLN A 520 21.50 14.07 9.40
CA GLN A 520 20.70 14.66 10.48
C GLN A 520 20.78 16.18 10.47
N HIS A 521 19.60 16.80 10.59
CA HIS A 521 19.47 18.26 10.73
C HIS A 521 19.09 18.63 12.16
N PRO A 522 19.64 19.73 12.73
CA PRO A 522 19.34 20.14 14.11
C PRO A 522 17.88 20.51 14.35
N GLU A 523 17.17 20.95 13.33
CA GLU A 523 15.74 21.32 13.41
C GLU A 523 14.80 20.12 13.42
N GLY A 524 15.26 18.92 13.03
CA GLY A 524 14.51 17.68 13.14
C GLY A 524 14.48 16.82 11.88
N ASP A 525 13.63 15.79 11.94
CA ASP A 525 13.60 14.71 10.96
C ASP A 525 13.03 15.15 9.60
N HIS A 526 12.04 16.04 9.55
CA HIS A 526 11.53 16.56 8.28
C HIS A 526 12.64 17.24 7.47
N PHE A 527 13.55 17.95 8.14
CA PHE A 527 14.72 18.56 7.50
C PHE A 527 15.78 17.52 7.14
N THR A 528 15.91 16.46 7.91
CA THR A 528 16.78 15.32 7.61
C THR A 528 16.33 14.63 6.31
N LEU A 529 15.03 14.45 6.10
CA LEU A 529 14.49 13.89 4.84
C LEU A 529 14.86 14.76 3.63
N ILE A 530 14.79 16.09 3.76
CA ILE A 530 15.25 17.00 2.69
C ILE A 530 16.75 16.81 2.41
N ASN A 531 17.58 16.68 3.45
CA ASN A 531 19.02 16.44 3.30
C ASN A 531 19.30 15.13 2.55
N ILE A 532 18.62 14.05 2.90
CA ILE A 532 18.76 12.75 2.24
C ILE A 532 18.40 12.89 0.75
N TYR A 533 17.22 13.43 0.46
CA TYR A 533 16.74 13.59 -0.91
C TYR A 533 17.68 14.48 -1.74
N ASN A 534 18.07 15.64 -1.23
CA ASN A 534 18.95 16.57 -1.93
C ASN A 534 20.35 15.96 -2.17
N THR A 535 20.86 15.17 -1.22
CA THR A 535 22.16 14.49 -1.39
C THR A 535 22.03 13.39 -2.45
N PHE A 536 20.97 12.61 -2.43
CA PHE A 536 20.67 11.60 -3.45
C PHE A 536 20.60 12.24 -4.85
N LYS A 537 19.83 13.32 -5.01
CA LYS A 537 19.71 14.06 -6.31
C LYS A 537 21.01 14.71 -6.77
N ARG A 538 21.84 15.16 -5.83
CA ARG A 538 23.17 15.72 -6.16
C ARG A 538 24.10 14.62 -6.65
N SER A 539 24.13 13.49 -5.95
CA SER A 539 25.00 12.37 -6.30
C SER A 539 24.63 11.75 -7.66
N GLN A 540 23.35 11.78 -8.06
CA GLN A 540 22.94 11.37 -9.41
C GLN A 540 23.60 12.13 -10.56
N ARG A 541 24.15 13.35 -10.30
CA ARG A 541 24.86 14.16 -11.30
C ARG A 541 26.33 13.79 -11.45
N GLU A 542 26.85 12.93 -10.57
CA GLU A 542 28.25 12.53 -10.63
C GLU A 542 28.45 11.43 -11.70
N PRO A 543 29.51 11.51 -12.53
CA PRO A 543 29.83 10.47 -13.48
C PRO A 543 30.17 9.18 -12.70
N TYR A 544 29.69 8.03 -13.19
CA TYR A 544 29.84 6.70 -12.60
C TYR A 544 29.08 6.48 -11.27
N PHE A 545 28.09 7.30 -10.96
CA PHE A 545 27.24 7.08 -9.78
C PHE A 545 26.31 5.87 -9.99
N SER A 546 26.37 4.91 -9.04
CA SER A 546 25.37 3.84 -8.92
C SER A 546 24.45 4.16 -7.77
N GLN A 547 23.15 4.29 -8.05
CA GLN A 547 22.11 4.59 -7.06
C GLN A 547 22.04 3.49 -6.00
N GLU A 548 22.10 2.21 -6.43
CA GLU A 548 22.01 1.06 -5.53
C GLU A 548 23.20 1.04 -4.57
N GLN A 549 24.43 1.18 -5.07
CA GLN A 549 25.64 1.16 -4.24
C GLN A 549 25.66 2.32 -3.23
N TRP A 550 25.20 3.51 -3.64
CA TRP A 550 25.10 4.65 -2.73
C TRP A 550 24.07 4.38 -1.62
N CYS A 551 22.91 3.84 -1.97
CA CYS A 551 21.88 3.50 -1.00
C CYS A 551 22.34 2.40 -0.03
N GLU A 552 23.01 1.35 -0.54
CA GLU A 552 23.60 0.30 0.29
C GLU A 552 24.63 0.85 1.28
N GLN A 553 25.52 1.76 0.83
CA GLN A 553 26.53 2.39 1.68
C GLN A 553 25.92 3.16 2.87
N TYR A 554 24.72 3.73 2.69
CA TYR A 554 24.07 4.52 3.71
C TYR A 554 22.89 3.81 4.39
N TYR A 555 22.67 2.52 4.09
CA TYR A 555 21.54 1.74 4.59
C TYR A 555 20.18 2.41 4.27
N LEU A 556 20.03 2.85 3.03
CA LEU A 556 18.81 3.47 2.49
C LEU A 556 18.17 2.59 1.41
N CYS A 557 16.87 2.65 1.31
CA CYS A 557 16.10 1.94 0.28
C CYS A 557 16.08 2.75 -1.03
N CYS A 558 16.74 2.24 -2.06
CA CYS A 558 16.82 2.90 -3.36
C CYS A 558 15.44 3.04 -4.02
N ALA A 559 14.63 1.98 -4.00
CA ALA A 559 13.29 1.99 -4.56
C ALA A 559 12.37 3.04 -3.88
N ALA A 560 12.49 3.21 -2.56
CA ALA A 560 11.75 4.23 -1.83
C ALA A 560 12.14 5.66 -2.27
N LEU A 561 13.43 5.93 -2.46
CA LEU A 561 13.91 7.24 -2.94
C LEU A 561 13.50 7.53 -4.39
N GLN A 562 13.51 6.52 -5.26
CA GLN A 562 13.01 6.63 -6.63
C GLN A 562 11.49 6.90 -6.64
N THR A 563 10.73 6.21 -5.80
CA THR A 563 9.29 6.44 -5.62
C THR A 563 9.03 7.85 -5.10
N ALA A 564 9.79 8.33 -4.12
CA ALA A 564 9.68 9.70 -3.62
C ALA A 564 9.96 10.74 -4.73
N ASP A 565 10.93 10.50 -5.59
CA ASP A 565 11.24 11.39 -6.74
C ASP A 565 10.06 11.44 -7.72
N ALA A 566 9.46 10.30 -8.04
CA ALA A 566 8.28 10.22 -8.90
C ALA A 566 7.04 10.92 -8.27
N ILE A 567 6.77 10.69 -6.97
CA ILE A 567 5.69 11.38 -6.24
C ILE A 567 5.92 12.90 -6.24
N ARG A 568 7.15 13.34 -5.98
CA ARG A 568 7.48 14.77 -5.98
C ARG A 568 7.22 15.41 -7.34
N SER A 569 7.57 14.74 -8.43
CA SER A 569 7.26 15.20 -9.78
C SER A 569 5.75 15.30 -10.01
N GLN A 570 5.01 14.25 -9.66
CA GLN A 570 3.54 14.23 -9.78
C GLN A 570 2.90 15.38 -8.99
N LEU A 571 3.28 15.57 -7.72
CA LEU A 571 2.77 16.66 -6.89
C LEU A 571 3.09 18.03 -7.47
N SER A 572 4.31 18.21 -8.01
CA SER A 572 4.69 19.45 -8.71
C SER A 572 3.80 19.73 -9.92
N ASP A 573 3.46 18.69 -10.68
CA ASP A 573 2.60 18.83 -11.86
C ASP A 573 1.13 19.11 -11.47
N VAL A 574 0.66 18.53 -10.35
CA VAL A 574 -0.66 18.89 -9.80
C VAL A 574 -0.69 20.35 -9.37
N LEU A 575 0.31 20.84 -8.62
CA LEU A 575 0.37 22.25 -8.22
C LEU A 575 0.38 23.20 -9.42
N LYS A 576 1.14 22.88 -10.47
CA LYS A 576 1.15 23.66 -11.71
C LYS A 576 -0.23 23.66 -12.41
N ARG A 577 -0.90 22.50 -12.45
CA ARG A 577 -2.23 22.37 -13.07
C ARG A 577 -3.29 23.22 -12.35
N ILE A 578 -3.19 23.33 -11.03
CA ILE A 578 -4.08 24.17 -10.22
C ILE A 578 -3.56 25.59 -10.03
N GLU A 579 -2.54 25.97 -10.81
CA GLU A 579 -1.94 27.33 -10.87
C GLU A 579 -1.38 27.85 -9.53
N LEU A 580 -0.92 26.95 -8.64
CA LEU A 580 -0.26 27.35 -7.40
C LEU A 580 1.25 27.56 -7.59
N PRO A 581 1.82 28.64 -6.96
CA PRO A 581 3.23 28.96 -7.13
C PRO A 581 4.13 27.94 -6.42
N ILE A 582 5.19 27.53 -7.11
CA ILE A 582 6.27 26.73 -6.53
C ILE A 582 7.47 27.63 -6.33
N SER A 583 7.87 27.84 -5.08
CA SER A 583 9.00 28.70 -4.72
C SER A 583 10.34 28.12 -5.19
N GLU A 584 11.32 28.99 -5.42
CA GLU A 584 12.70 28.57 -5.62
C GLU A 584 13.27 27.93 -4.35
N PRO A 585 14.11 26.87 -4.48
CA PRO A 585 14.70 26.22 -3.33
C PRO A 585 15.58 27.17 -2.49
N ALA A 586 15.23 27.36 -1.23
CA ALA A 586 15.95 28.26 -0.30
C ALA A 586 16.44 27.50 0.95
N PHE A 587 16.54 26.17 0.89
CA PHE A 587 16.90 25.33 2.01
C PHE A 587 18.25 25.69 2.63
N GLY A 588 18.30 25.76 3.95
CA GLY A 588 19.46 26.13 4.75
C GLY A 588 19.45 27.55 5.31
N THR A 589 18.51 28.40 4.92
CA THR A 589 18.32 29.72 5.55
C THR A 589 17.40 29.62 6.77
N LYS A 590 17.65 30.48 7.79
CA LYS A 590 16.80 30.51 9.00
C LYS A 590 15.35 30.90 8.69
N THR A 591 15.14 31.76 7.71
CA THR A 591 13.80 32.18 7.30
C THR A 591 13.05 31.04 6.66
N ASN A 592 13.71 30.29 5.72
CA ASN A 592 13.11 29.12 5.11
C ASN A 592 12.79 28.03 6.13
N ALA A 593 13.70 27.77 7.10
CA ALA A 593 13.43 26.83 8.17
C ALA A 593 12.19 27.20 9.01
N LEU A 594 11.99 28.49 9.30
CA LEU A 594 10.79 28.96 9.98
C LEU A 594 9.53 28.79 9.13
N ASN A 595 9.63 29.08 7.83
CA ASN A 595 8.52 28.95 6.90
C ASN A 595 8.09 27.47 6.71
N ILE A 596 9.05 26.53 6.62
CA ILE A 596 8.77 25.09 6.61
C ILE A 596 8.03 24.68 7.89
N LYS A 597 8.46 25.14 9.07
CA LYS A 597 7.78 24.84 10.34
C LYS A 597 6.36 25.42 10.39
N ARG A 598 6.14 26.62 9.85
CA ARG A 598 4.80 27.20 9.74
C ARG A 598 3.90 26.38 8.80
N ALA A 599 4.42 25.96 7.67
CA ALA A 599 3.68 25.10 6.74
C ALA A 599 3.33 23.74 7.36
N LEU A 600 4.27 23.09 8.05
CA LEU A 600 4.01 21.86 8.80
C LEU A 600 2.94 22.06 9.88
N LEU A 601 3.02 23.15 10.65
CA LEU A 601 2.03 23.47 11.67
C LEU A 601 0.63 23.71 11.10
N ALA A 602 0.50 24.26 9.89
CA ALA A 602 -0.80 24.47 9.26
C ALA A 602 -1.58 23.17 9.05
N GLY A 603 -0.88 22.04 8.81
CA GLY A 603 -1.51 20.74 8.67
C GLY A 603 -1.45 19.86 9.91
N TYR A 604 -0.36 19.91 10.66
CA TYR A 604 -0.05 18.96 11.74
C TYR A 604 -0.11 19.56 13.14
N PHE A 605 -0.79 20.70 13.35
CA PHE A 605 -0.92 21.33 14.66
C PHE A 605 -1.59 20.44 15.73
N MET A 606 -2.35 19.41 15.31
CA MET A 606 -2.93 18.42 16.23
C MET A 606 -1.90 17.42 16.77
N GLN A 607 -0.75 17.28 16.10
CA GLN A 607 0.31 16.33 16.41
C GLN A 607 1.48 17.02 17.14
N MET A 608 1.16 17.67 18.25
CA MET A 608 2.12 18.34 19.11
C MET A 608 2.32 17.60 20.44
N ALA A 609 3.56 17.52 20.88
CA ALA A 609 3.93 16.92 22.15
C ALA A 609 4.94 17.80 22.91
N ARG A 610 4.93 17.73 24.25
CA ARG A 610 5.79 18.50 25.13
C ARG A 610 6.50 17.59 26.13
N ASP A 611 7.80 17.78 26.30
CA ASP A 611 8.58 17.21 27.38
C ASP A 611 8.53 18.18 28.57
N VAL A 612 7.87 17.77 29.66
CA VAL A 612 7.60 18.65 30.82
C VAL A 612 8.79 18.70 31.76
N ASP A 613 9.54 17.63 31.90
CA ASP A 613 10.58 17.44 32.92
C ASP A 613 11.99 17.21 32.37
N GLY A 614 12.14 17.25 31.04
CA GLY A 614 13.43 16.99 30.38
C GLY A 614 13.86 15.52 30.39
N SER A 615 12.93 14.61 30.68
CA SER A 615 13.20 13.17 30.76
C SER A 615 13.21 12.47 29.40
N GLY A 616 12.72 13.15 28.36
CA GLY A 616 12.47 12.54 27.05
C GLY A 616 11.13 11.83 26.95
N ASN A 617 10.27 11.99 27.95
CA ASN A 617 8.89 11.55 27.93
C ASN A 617 8.01 12.70 27.45
N TYR A 618 7.50 12.57 26.24
CA TYR A 618 6.69 13.59 25.60
C TYR A 618 5.20 13.36 25.85
N PHE A 619 4.54 14.36 26.43
CA PHE A 619 3.10 14.38 26.62
C PHE A 619 2.43 14.92 25.36
N MET A 620 1.60 14.13 24.71
CA MET A 620 0.80 14.57 23.57
C MET A 620 -0.30 15.51 24.04
N LEU A 621 -0.44 16.66 23.37
CA LEU A 621 -1.35 17.72 23.82
C LEU A 621 -2.82 17.32 23.73
N LEU A 622 -3.20 16.55 22.72
CA LEU A 622 -4.59 16.25 22.42
C LEU A 622 -5.20 15.16 23.33
N ASN A 623 -4.42 14.14 23.67
CA ASN A 623 -4.93 12.94 24.36
C ASN A 623 -4.22 12.62 25.69
N LYS A 624 -3.25 13.43 26.09
CA LYS A 624 -2.44 13.26 27.33
C LYS A 624 -1.65 11.94 27.40
N HIS A 625 -1.51 11.19 26.31
CA HIS A 625 -0.63 10.05 26.28
C HIS A 625 0.83 10.48 26.36
N VAL A 626 1.65 9.62 26.94
CA VAL A 626 3.09 9.82 27.06
C VAL A 626 3.78 8.88 26.10
N ALA A 627 4.65 9.41 25.25
CA ALA A 627 5.43 8.64 24.30
C ALA A 627 6.90 9.04 24.35
N GLN A 628 7.77 8.19 23.83
CA GLN A 628 9.21 8.47 23.72
C GLN A 628 9.59 8.77 22.28
N ALA A 629 10.63 9.57 22.08
CA ALA A 629 11.20 9.77 20.76
C ALA A 629 11.79 8.44 20.23
N HIS A 630 11.43 8.05 19.01
CA HIS A 630 11.95 6.83 18.39
C HIS A 630 13.48 6.87 18.28
N ARG A 631 14.15 5.75 18.51
CA ARG A 631 15.64 5.65 18.56
C ARG A 631 16.35 6.16 17.30
N LEU A 632 15.73 6.01 16.14
CA LEU A 632 16.31 6.44 14.86
C LEU A 632 15.97 7.89 14.52
N SER A 633 15.15 8.59 15.30
CA SER A 633 14.86 10.01 15.10
C SER A 633 16.09 10.88 15.44
N ALA A 634 16.11 12.10 14.93
CA ALA A 634 17.17 13.08 15.18
C ALA A 634 17.37 13.35 16.70
N TYR A 635 16.31 13.19 17.50
CA TYR A 635 16.32 13.43 18.94
C TYR A 635 16.44 12.16 19.77
N GLY A 636 16.14 10.98 19.23
CA GLY A 636 16.23 9.71 19.96
C GLY A 636 17.68 9.27 20.24
N ALA A 637 18.58 9.48 19.27
CA ALA A 637 19.99 9.09 19.38
C ALA A 637 20.87 10.07 20.16
N LYS A 638 20.44 11.32 20.30
CA LYS A 638 21.25 12.43 20.87
C LYS A 638 20.78 12.91 22.24
N ALA A 639 19.78 12.28 22.82
CA ALA A 639 19.16 12.68 24.09
C ALA A 639 20.13 13.05 25.21
N GLN A 640 21.33 12.45 25.21
CA GLN A 640 22.36 12.68 26.24
C GLN A 640 23.31 13.86 25.96
N LYS A 641 23.36 14.41 24.73
CA LYS A 641 24.41 15.38 24.35
C LYS A 641 23.92 16.78 23.95
N LEU A 642 22.68 16.97 23.53
CA LEU A 642 22.22 18.22 22.92
C LEU A 642 21.05 18.90 23.64
N GLY A 643 20.56 18.33 24.75
CA GLY A 643 19.29 18.75 25.32
C GLY A 643 18.11 18.42 24.40
N LEU A 644 17.09 17.80 24.95
CA LEU A 644 15.87 17.50 24.19
C LEU A 644 15.05 18.78 24.01
N PRO A 645 14.46 19.03 22.82
CA PRO A 645 13.56 20.16 22.66
C PRO A 645 12.28 19.95 23.49
N GLU A 646 11.85 20.99 24.17
CA GLU A 646 10.65 20.94 25.02
C GLU A 646 9.37 20.69 24.20
N TRP A 647 9.27 21.30 23.01
CA TRP A 647 8.09 21.20 22.14
C TRP A 647 8.45 20.57 20.83
N LEU A 648 7.72 19.50 20.48
CA LEU A 648 7.90 18.77 19.22
C LEU A 648 6.60 18.65 18.44
N LEU A 649 6.71 18.76 17.13
CA LEU A 649 5.75 18.25 16.18
C LEU A 649 6.21 16.84 15.76
N PHE A 650 5.30 15.87 15.79
CA PHE A 650 5.54 14.52 15.34
C PHE A 650 4.62 14.18 14.15
N HIS A 651 5.10 13.33 13.25
CA HIS A 651 4.31 12.90 12.11
C HIS A 651 3.50 11.63 12.43
N GLU A 652 4.09 10.70 13.16
CA GLU A 652 3.51 9.39 13.45
C GLU A 652 3.63 9.05 14.93
N TYR A 653 2.58 8.45 15.49
CA TYR A 653 2.59 7.84 16.81
C TYR A 653 2.27 6.35 16.70
N SER A 654 3.17 5.51 17.16
CA SER A 654 3.01 4.07 17.22
C SER A 654 2.64 3.64 18.63
N LEU A 655 1.47 3.02 18.77
CA LEU A 655 1.01 2.44 20.04
C LEU A 655 1.79 1.17 20.40
N THR A 656 2.32 0.46 19.42
CA THR A 656 3.00 -0.83 19.60
C THR A 656 4.28 -0.69 20.42
N ASP A 657 5.11 0.31 20.11
CA ASP A 657 6.37 0.60 20.79
C ASP A 657 6.32 1.89 21.63
N ASN A 658 5.14 2.49 21.74
CA ASN A 658 4.89 3.74 22.45
C ASN A 658 5.87 4.84 22.07
N SER A 659 6.13 4.99 20.76
CA SER A 659 7.09 5.96 20.24
C SER A 659 6.45 6.95 19.26
N ILE A 660 7.00 8.17 19.25
CA ILE A 660 6.72 9.20 18.26
C ILE A 660 7.86 9.27 17.25
N ARG A 661 7.51 9.42 15.97
CA ARG A 661 8.46 9.36 14.83
C ARG A 661 8.36 10.62 13.98
N THR A 662 9.42 10.89 13.25
CA THR A 662 9.57 12.05 12.36
C THR A 662 9.29 13.35 13.10
N LEU A 663 10.26 13.73 13.94
CA LEU A 663 10.15 14.78 14.94
C LEU A 663 10.76 16.08 14.44
N THR A 664 10.10 17.21 14.70
CA THR A 664 10.63 18.55 14.41
C THR A 664 10.40 19.48 15.59
N HIS A 665 11.45 20.20 15.98
CA HIS A 665 11.40 21.22 17.03
C HIS A 665 10.50 22.39 16.64
N ILE A 666 9.54 22.72 17.48
CA ILE A 666 8.60 23.84 17.30
C ILE A 666 8.68 24.79 18.49
N SER A 667 8.64 26.09 18.22
CA SER A 667 8.44 27.06 19.31
C SER A 667 6.97 27.21 19.64
N PRO A 668 6.59 27.35 20.92
CA PRO A 668 5.18 27.51 21.31
C PRO A 668 4.53 28.78 20.71
N HIS A 669 5.31 29.84 20.44
CA HIS A 669 4.80 31.02 19.74
C HIS A 669 4.41 30.72 18.27
N ALA A 670 5.24 29.99 17.53
CA ALA A 670 4.90 29.60 16.17
C ALA A 670 3.66 28.70 16.14
N PHE A 671 3.53 27.81 17.12
CA PHE A 671 2.35 26.95 17.27
C PHE A 671 1.07 27.76 17.49
N VAL A 672 1.09 28.72 18.43
CA VAL A 672 -0.05 29.60 18.73
C VAL A 672 -0.46 30.45 17.52
N GLN A 673 0.50 30.88 16.69
CA GLN A 673 0.23 31.69 15.50
C GLN A 673 -0.43 30.90 14.36
N MET A 674 -0.14 29.58 14.26
CA MET A 674 -0.56 28.78 13.11
C MET A 674 -1.80 27.92 13.37
N ALA A 675 -2.00 27.45 14.61
CA ALA A 675 -3.14 26.61 14.93
C ALA A 675 -4.43 27.44 15.10
N PRO A 676 -5.60 26.90 14.69
CA PRO A 676 -6.88 27.59 14.87
C PRO A 676 -7.15 27.90 16.34
N GLN A 677 -7.66 29.11 16.64
CA GLN A 677 -7.87 29.54 18.03
C GLN A 677 -8.84 28.63 18.79
N TYR A 678 -9.89 28.13 18.15
CA TYR A 678 -10.87 27.23 18.77
C TYR A 678 -10.28 25.86 19.12
N PHE A 679 -9.19 25.42 18.45
CA PHE A 679 -8.46 24.23 18.83
C PHE A 679 -7.93 24.29 20.25
N PHE A 680 -7.38 25.44 20.67
CA PHE A 680 -6.87 25.63 22.03
C PHE A 680 -7.98 25.56 23.11
N CYS A 681 -9.20 25.94 22.77
CA CYS A 681 -10.35 25.80 23.67
C CYS A 681 -10.68 24.32 23.94
N ASN A 682 -10.52 23.48 22.93
CA ASN A 682 -10.84 22.03 22.99
C ASN A 682 -9.73 21.19 23.62
N LEU A 683 -8.53 21.75 23.82
CA LEU A 683 -7.45 21.03 24.50
C LEU A 683 -7.85 20.64 25.94
N PRO A 684 -7.47 19.45 26.42
CA PRO A 684 -7.73 19.03 27.78
C PRO A 684 -6.96 19.93 28.79
N PRO A 685 -7.48 20.14 29.99
CA PRO A 685 -6.80 20.91 31.01
C PRO A 685 -5.41 20.36 31.32
N SER A 686 -4.37 21.18 31.17
CA SER A 686 -2.97 20.80 31.36
C SER A 686 -2.11 22.05 31.54
N GLU A 687 -0.92 21.89 32.13
CA GLU A 687 0.09 22.95 32.20
C GLU A 687 0.45 23.52 30.84
N SER A 688 0.54 22.61 29.83
CA SER A 688 0.81 23.00 28.44
C SER A 688 -0.29 23.92 27.88
N LYS A 689 -1.57 23.64 28.16
CA LYS A 689 -2.69 24.52 27.81
C LYS A 689 -2.57 25.89 28.45
N GLU A 690 -2.21 25.95 29.73
CA GLU A 690 -2.03 27.24 30.47
C GLU A 690 -0.91 28.08 29.87
N ILE A 691 0.22 27.44 29.48
CA ILE A 691 1.33 28.16 28.82
C ILE A 691 0.87 28.71 27.45
N LEU A 692 0.18 27.94 26.66
CA LEU A 692 -0.33 28.37 25.35
C LEU A 692 -1.37 29.50 25.52
N GLN A 693 -2.27 29.40 26.49
CA GLN A 693 -3.25 30.43 26.80
C GLN A 693 -2.56 31.73 27.20
N ASN A 694 -1.53 31.67 28.06
CA ASN A 694 -0.77 32.85 28.47
C ASN A 694 -0.07 33.52 27.26
N ILE A 695 0.38 32.78 26.29
CA ILE A 695 0.95 33.35 25.06
C ILE A 695 -0.13 34.04 24.23
N LEU A 696 -1.28 33.39 24.04
CA LEU A 696 -2.45 33.94 23.33
C LEU A 696 -2.92 35.24 23.93
N ASP A 697 -3.02 35.31 25.27
CA ASP A 697 -3.50 36.49 25.98
C ASP A 697 -2.50 37.65 25.90
N ARG A 698 -1.19 37.38 25.91
CA ARG A 698 -0.14 38.38 25.67
C ARG A 698 -0.17 38.93 24.25
N ASP A 699 -0.33 38.11 23.28
CA ASP A 699 -0.42 38.55 21.88
C ASP A 699 -1.67 39.40 21.61
N ARG A 700 -2.79 39.11 22.31
CA ARG A 700 -4.01 39.94 22.25
C ARG A 700 -3.88 41.29 22.98
N THR A 701 -3.12 41.36 24.06
CA THR A 701 -3.01 42.59 24.87
C THR A 701 -1.90 43.53 24.38
N GLY A 702 -1.08 43.14 23.40
CA GLY A 702 -0.05 44.00 22.80
C GLY A 702 1.06 44.44 23.78
N ILE A 703 1.28 43.76 24.90
CA ILE A 703 2.29 44.11 25.89
C ILE A 703 3.68 43.73 25.40
N PRO A 704 4.64 44.69 25.29
CA PRO A 704 5.98 44.40 24.79
C PRO A 704 6.73 43.43 25.72
N LYS A 705 7.56 42.56 25.10
CA LYS A 705 8.43 41.62 25.84
C LYS A 705 9.20 42.29 26.93
N ALA A 706 8.87 42.01 28.19
CA ALA A 706 9.74 42.34 29.32
C ALA A 706 11.04 41.54 29.15
N LYS A 707 12.16 42.26 29.00
CA LYS A 707 13.50 41.65 29.00
C LYS A 707 13.68 40.97 30.37
N THR A 708 13.63 39.65 30.37
CA THR A 708 14.05 38.86 31.54
C THR A 708 15.53 39.08 31.76
N ARG A 709 15.85 39.79 32.86
CA ARG A 709 17.20 39.86 33.43
C ARG A 709 17.57 38.45 33.94
N PRO A 710 18.83 38.02 33.78
CA PRO A 710 19.29 36.82 34.47
C PRO A 710 19.40 37.08 35.97
N GLU A 711 18.71 36.31 36.76
CA GLU A 711 18.87 36.28 38.22
C GLU A 711 20.18 35.66 38.64
N PRO A 712 20.86 36.18 39.67
CA PRO A 712 22.12 35.66 40.18
C PRO A 712 21.88 34.39 41.00
N LYS A 713 22.77 33.42 40.81
CA LYS A 713 22.88 32.21 41.63
C LYS A 713 23.06 32.60 43.12
N THR A 714 22.16 32.15 43.98
CA THR A 714 22.41 32.02 45.41
C THR A 714 22.24 30.55 45.81
N GLU A 715 23.33 30.04 46.36
CA GLU A 715 23.43 28.75 47.04
C GLU A 715 22.63 28.76 48.35
N THR A 716 22.28 27.54 48.80
CA THR A 716 21.81 27.08 50.12
C THR A 716 20.29 27.10 50.34
N GLN A 717 19.68 25.97 50.43
CA GLN A 717 19.49 25.08 51.57
C GLN A 717 18.57 23.91 51.24
N GLU A 718 19.02 22.74 51.65
CA GLU A 718 18.22 21.51 51.76
C GLU A 718 17.05 21.73 52.75
N SER A 719 15.88 21.22 52.42
CA SER A 719 15.09 20.28 53.23
C SER A 719 13.61 20.29 52.83
N GLU A 720 13.04 19.10 52.82
CA GLU A 720 11.60 18.79 52.93
C GLU A 720 10.69 19.04 51.70
N ALA A 721 10.51 17.99 50.92
CA ALA A 721 9.20 17.54 50.46
C ALA A 721 9.28 16.16 49.76
N GLN A 722 9.46 15.12 50.54
CA GLN A 722 8.86 13.81 50.28
C GLN A 722 7.37 13.89 50.57
N GLU A 723 6.60 13.19 49.80
CA GLU A 723 5.15 12.95 49.87
C GLU A 723 4.31 13.82 48.91
N ARG A 724 4.06 13.22 47.73
CA ARG A 724 2.74 13.03 47.10
C ARG A 724 2.86 12.68 45.62
N CYS A 725 2.94 11.40 45.35
CA CYS A 725 2.46 10.84 44.10
C CYS A 725 2.19 9.35 44.31
N VAL A 726 1.03 9.06 44.86
CA VAL A 726 0.40 7.74 44.74
C VAL A 726 -1.08 8.02 44.45
N LEU A 727 -1.58 7.34 43.38
CA LEU A 727 -3.00 7.17 43.03
C LEU A 727 -3.68 8.34 42.26
N GLN A 728 -3.79 8.25 40.95
CA GLN A 728 -4.99 7.77 40.25
C GLN A 728 -4.70 7.62 38.77
#